data_adec0d2ed772a1c1e2c02467e3edd230
#
_entry.id   adec0d2ed772a1c1e2c02467e3edd230
#
_cell.length_a   1.000
_cell.length_b   1.000
_cell.length_c   1.000
_cell.angle_alpha   90.00
_cell.angle_beta   90.00
_cell.angle_gamma   90.00
#
_symmetry.space_group_name_H-M   'P 1'
#
loop_
_entity.id
_entity.type
_entity.pdbx_description
1 polymer ?
#
loop_
_entity_poly.entity_id
_entity_poly.type
_entity_poly.pdbx_seq_one_letter_code
_entity_poly.pdbx_strand_id
1 'polypeptide(L)'
;MQKIITIILLVLTGCQMLSQEQKRPKVGLVLSGGGAKGFAHIGVLKVLEEAGVKVDYIGGTSMGAIVGGLYASGYNAKQLDSIFIATNFDELLSDYIPRASKNFYEKGNDERYALVLPFNRFRIGIPQAISKGLYNFNLLNKLTRNVRDIKDFNALPTPFLCIGSNIETGKQVILDKGNLAQAMLISAAFPSLFSPIELNGELLIDGGVTNNYPIDEIRALGADIIIGVDVQDDLLSKKGLNDATKILVQITNLHSIEKMKSNVQRTDIYIKPNIKDYGVISFGQGVEIIKKGEEAAFSVYEKLKAVAEIEPGYVKPPLKLCEDKLTLGEIKCNELNNYTMEYITGKLRFKEGSKVDYKILEKGINNIDATHNFSHINYYLTPNEKDGVVDLNLELKEEPVKSYLKFGLHYDELFKSGVLINLTQKKRFFKNDIASLDLVLGDNVRYNFDYYVENGYNFNVGFKSQFNQFNRNITNTSNDLNFAFLGMNTINVDYWDLTNQLYFQSLFIQRFLVGGGLELKHLNIKSETLSSSNPVIDNSNYFSAFGYAKYDTFDNKHFPTKGYAFSGDVHTFLTSSDYTNGFNPNTIIKGEIGAAFTILNNVTFTIKNEAGFSTGDRTVPFLNFVLGGYGYNPFNNFRPFYGYDFLSIGGNSYIKTLGNLDYEFYKNNHINFSANYANVGDRIFKDVNDWFKVPKYSGYAVGYGLETIIGPIEIKHTWTPDNSKGYTWISIGFLF
;
A
#
# COMPACT_ATOMS: atom_id res chain seq x y z
N MET A 1 79.02 42.97 4.64
CA MET A 1 77.93 42.53 3.79
C MET A 1 77.50 41.07 4.01
N GLN A 2 78.46 40.10 4.01
CA GLN A 2 78.10 38.67 4.21
C GLN A 2 77.32 38.36 5.50
N LYS A 3 77.70 38.93 6.66
CA LYS A 3 76.98 38.69 7.92
C LYS A 3 75.58 39.27 7.96
N ILE A 4 75.27 40.30 7.21
CA ILE A 4 73.97 40.90 7.13
C ILE A 4 73.09 40.04 6.23
N ILE A 5 73.58 39.47 5.12
CA ILE A 5 72.90 38.56 4.25
C ILE A 5 72.60 37.25 4.97
N THR A 6 73.47 36.73 5.82
CA THR A 6 73.25 35.53 6.62
C THR A 6 72.13 35.72 7.67
N ILE A 7 72.07 36.91 8.28
CA ILE A 7 71.01 37.25 9.24
C ILE A 7 69.70 37.44 8.54
N ILE A 8 69.68 38.06 7.36
CA ILE A 8 68.41 38.21 6.55
C ILE A 8 67.94 36.84 6.06
N LEU A 9 68.82 35.93 5.63
CA LEU A 9 68.44 34.55 5.27
C LEU A 9 67.89 33.76 6.47
N LEU A 10 68.52 33.91 7.67
CA LEU A 10 68.05 33.27 8.90
C LEU A 10 66.71 33.82 9.38
N VAL A 11 66.42 35.11 9.19
CA VAL A 11 65.11 35.72 9.50
C VAL A 11 64.08 35.30 8.46
N LEU A 12 64.43 35.20 7.18
CA LEU A 12 63.49 34.71 6.13
C LEU A 12 63.18 33.22 6.26
N THR A 13 64.16 32.38 6.65
CA THR A 13 63.89 30.97 6.97
C THR A 13 63.13 30.79 8.28
N GLY A 14 63.36 31.65 9.29
CA GLY A 14 62.57 31.70 10.52
C GLY A 14 61.09 32.11 10.28
N CYS A 15 60.81 33.07 9.39
CA CYS A 15 59.46 33.45 9.00
C CYS A 15 58.76 32.40 8.17
N GLN A 16 59.46 31.56 7.39
CA GLN A 16 58.87 30.44 6.67
C GLN A 16 58.50 29.26 7.58
N MET A 17 59.18 29.10 8.74
CA MET A 17 58.78 28.08 9.73
C MET A 17 57.59 28.48 10.62
N LEU A 18 57.22 29.76 10.65
CA LEU A 18 56.07 30.23 11.44
C LEU A 18 54.75 30.26 10.68
N SER A 19 54.78 29.94 9.40
CA SER A 19 53.56 29.86 8.55
C SER A 19 53.20 28.41 8.19
N GLN A 20 53.34 27.46 9.11
CA GLN A 20 52.49 26.28 9.05
C GLN A 20 51.11 26.73 9.51
N GLU A 21 50.20 27.00 8.56
CA GLU A 21 48.78 27.04 8.86
C GLU A 21 48.46 25.79 9.68
N GLN A 22 48.27 25.93 10.96
CA GLN A 22 47.75 24.85 11.81
C GLN A 22 46.40 24.51 11.25
N LYS A 23 46.35 23.48 10.37
CA LYS A 23 45.06 22.97 9.85
C LYS A 23 44.19 22.69 11.07
N ARG A 24 43.06 23.36 11.15
CA ARG A 24 42.10 23.09 12.22
C ARG A 24 41.77 21.61 12.27
N PRO A 25 41.62 21.02 13.45
CA PRO A 25 41.12 19.64 13.58
C PRO A 25 39.78 19.45 12.88
N LYS A 26 39.67 18.37 12.12
CA LYS A 26 38.46 18.00 11.39
C LYS A 26 37.57 17.13 12.25
N VAL A 27 36.27 17.45 12.29
CA VAL A 27 35.27 16.75 13.10
C VAL A 27 34.50 15.75 12.24
N GLY A 28 34.58 14.48 12.61
CA GLY A 28 33.81 13.40 12.04
C GLY A 28 32.61 13.03 12.92
N LEU A 29 31.46 12.87 12.34
CA LEU A 29 30.25 12.39 13.01
C LEU A 29 29.95 10.95 12.55
N VAL A 30 29.84 10.02 13.50
CA VAL A 30 29.56 8.60 13.28
C VAL A 30 28.20 8.28 13.87
N LEU A 31 27.27 7.78 13.02
CA LEU A 31 25.89 7.46 13.38
C LEU A 31 25.62 5.96 13.17
N SER A 32 25.37 5.22 14.26
CA SER A 32 25.12 3.80 14.19
C SER A 32 23.73 3.48 13.63
N GLY A 33 23.53 2.25 13.16
CA GLY A 33 22.21 1.71 12.85
C GLY A 33 21.44 1.32 14.11
N GLY A 34 20.11 1.20 13.99
CA GLY A 34 19.23 0.81 15.11
C GLY A 34 17.73 0.89 14.79
N GLY A 35 17.34 0.98 13.53
CA GLY A 35 15.93 1.13 13.13
C GLY A 35 15.31 2.37 13.75
N ALA A 36 14.10 2.26 14.34
CA ALA A 36 13.41 3.38 14.98
C ALA A 36 14.23 4.09 16.07
N LYS A 37 15.15 3.38 16.75
CA LYS A 37 16.06 3.98 17.73
C LYS A 37 16.95 5.07 17.15
N GLY A 38 17.22 5.00 15.84
CA GLY A 38 17.98 6.02 15.12
C GLY A 38 17.33 7.41 15.11
N PHE A 39 16.06 7.56 15.50
CA PHE A 39 15.46 8.87 15.71
C PHE A 39 16.21 9.68 16.76
N ALA A 40 16.90 9.03 17.72
CA ALA A 40 17.74 9.69 18.69
C ALA A 40 18.88 10.50 18.04
N HIS A 41 19.35 10.12 16.84
CA HIS A 41 20.34 10.90 16.10
C HIS A 41 19.85 12.32 15.80
N ILE A 42 18.53 12.49 15.51
CA ILE A 42 17.94 13.81 15.27
C ILE A 42 18.03 14.68 16.52
N GLY A 43 17.76 14.10 17.70
CA GLY A 43 17.91 14.78 18.97
C GLY A 43 19.35 15.22 19.24
N VAL A 44 20.32 14.33 18.96
CA VAL A 44 21.74 14.68 19.08
C VAL A 44 22.13 15.81 18.12
N LEU A 45 21.66 15.75 16.85
CA LEU A 45 21.93 16.80 15.86
C LEU A 45 21.40 18.18 16.29
N LYS A 46 20.23 18.25 16.95
CA LYS A 46 19.71 19.51 17.52
C LYS A 46 20.68 20.13 18.51
N VAL A 47 21.25 19.32 19.40
CA VAL A 47 22.20 19.79 20.43
C VAL A 47 23.53 20.13 19.81
N LEU A 48 24.03 19.41 18.79
CA LEU A 48 25.22 19.76 18.02
C LEU A 48 25.06 21.12 17.32
N GLU A 49 23.91 21.38 16.70
CA GLU A 49 23.63 22.68 16.08
C GLU A 49 23.53 23.80 17.12
N GLU A 50 22.92 23.56 18.28
CA GLU A 50 22.81 24.51 19.39
C GLU A 50 24.18 24.86 19.96
N ALA A 51 25.02 23.84 20.12
CA ALA A 51 26.41 24.05 20.58
C ALA A 51 27.31 24.76 19.55
N GLY A 52 26.88 24.84 18.28
CA GLY A 52 27.65 25.46 17.19
C GLY A 52 28.73 24.54 16.60
N VAL A 53 28.63 23.23 16.74
CA VAL A 53 29.63 22.26 16.24
C VAL A 53 29.57 22.17 14.73
N LYS A 54 30.69 22.44 14.05
CA LYS A 54 30.86 22.16 12.63
C LYS A 54 31.30 20.71 12.42
N VAL A 55 30.47 19.97 11.68
CA VAL A 55 30.77 18.61 11.25
C VAL A 55 31.42 18.65 9.86
N ASP A 56 32.60 18.05 9.70
CA ASP A 56 33.34 18.00 8.43
C ASP A 56 33.09 16.71 7.62
N TYR A 57 32.84 15.60 8.31
CA TYR A 57 32.57 14.29 7.71
C TYR A 57 31.44 13.57 8.44
N ILE A 58 30.60 12.83 7.69
CA ILE A 58 29.55 12.06 8.30
C ILE A 58 29.62 10.61 7.77
N GLY A 59 29.63 9.66 8.69
CA GLY A 59 29.51 8.23 8.41
C GLY A 59 28.30 7.64 9.09
N GLY A 60 27.50 6.88 8.35
CA GLY A 60 26.30 6.29 8.92
C GLY A 60 26.04 4.86 8.46
N THR A 61 25.30 4.12 9.27
CA THR A 61 24.82 2.78 8.92
C THR A 61 23.33 2.70 9.19
N SER A 62 22.55 2.07 8.28
CA SER A 62 21.12 1.84 8.45
C SER A 62 20.36 3.17 8.69
N MET A 63 19.60 3.32 9.77
CA MET A 63 18.94 4.59 10.11
C MET A 63 19.94 5.73 10.28
N GLY A 64 21.13 5.45 10.77
CA GLY A 64 22.23 6.44 10.84
C GLY A 64 22.68 6.93 9.47
N ALA A 65 22.61 6.08 8.43
CA ALA A 65 22.85 6.45 7.05
C ALA A 65 21.75 7.36 6.50
N ILE A 66 20.48 7.09 6.83
CA ILE A 66 19.34 7.92 6.39
C ILE A 66 19.41 9.31 7.04
N VAL A 67 19.52 9.37 8.36
CA VAL A 67 19.63 10.65 9.10
C VAL A 67 20.88 11.42 8.70
N GLY A 68 22.03 10.72 8.65
CA GLY A 68 23.32 11.30 8.27
C GLY A 68 23.36 11.79 6.83
N GLY A 69 22.85 11.01 5.88
CA GLY A 69 22.80 11.37 4.46
C GLY A 69 21.88 12.55 4.17
N LEU A 70 20.73 12.64 4.84
CA LEU A 70 19.85 13.80 4.75
C LEU A 70 20.50 15.03 5.40
N TYR A 71 21.15 14.88 6.54
CA TYR A 71 21.89 15.97 7.18
C TYR A 71 23.08 16.45 6.31
N ALA A 72 23.80 15.52 5.69
CA ALA A 72 24.88 15.78 4.75
C ALA A 72 24.41 16.50 3.48
N SER A 73 23.17 16.24 3.02
CA SER A 73 22.56 16.90 1.87
C SER A 73 22.08 18.33 2.15
N GLY A 74 22.21 18.81 3.40
CA GLY A 74 21.93 20.20 3.79
C GLY A 74 20.73 20.42 4.69
N TYR A 75 19.97 19.37 5.06
CA TYR A 75 18.89 19.51 6.05
C TYR A 75 19.47 19.87 7.43
N ASN A 76 18.78 20.70 8.18
CA ASN A 76 19.06 20.91 9.59
C ASN A 76 18.25 19.97 10.48
N ALA A 77 18.62 19.86 11.75
CA ALA A 77 18.00 18.95 12.70
C ALA A 77 16.49 19.21 12.89
N LYS A 78 16.04 20.46 12.87
CA LYS A 78 14.62 20.84 12.97
C LYS A 78 13.81 20.38 11.75
N GLN A 79 14.38 20.48 10.56
CA GLN A 79 13.75 19.99 9.34
C GLN A 79 13.64 18.46 9.34
N LEU A 80 14.69 17.76 9.78
CA LEU A 80 14.66 16.31 9.95
C LEU A 80 13.60 15.88 10.95
N ASP A 81 13.50 16.53 12.10
CA ASP A 81 12.47 16.29 13.11
C ASP A 81 11.06 16.38 12.49
N SER A 82 10.77 17.46 11.77
CA SER A 82 9.49 17.68 11.10
C SER A 82 9.19 16.59 10.04
N ILE A 83 10.19 16.19 9.25
CA ILE A 83 10.05 15.15 8.22
C ILE A 83 9.74 13.80 8.87
N PHE A 84 10.51 13.41 9.89
CA PHE A 84 10.38 12.10 10.51
C PHE A 84 9.05 11.97 11.29
N ILE A 85 8.62 13.02 12.00
CA ILE A 85 7.31 13.03 12.68
C ILE A 85 6.14 12.95 11.68
N ALA A 86 6.25 13.63 10.53
CA ALA A 86 5.21 13.63 9.50
C ALA A 86 5.18 12.34 8.64
N THR A 87 6.22 11.49 8.72
CA THR A 87 6.34 10.29 7.91
C THR A 87 5.53 9.13 8.50
N ASN A 88 4.69 8.50 7.67
CA ASN A 88 3.98 7.28 8.05
C ASN A 88 4.90 6.05 7.85
N PHE A 89 5.55 5.63 8.92
CA PHE A 89 6.48 4.49 8.87
C PHE A 89 5.79 3.13 8.66
N ASP A 90 4.52 2.99 8.98
CA ASP A 90 3.77 1.75 8.69
C ASP A 90 3.61 1.56 7.18
N GLU A 91 3.36 2.64 6.44
CA GLU A 91 3.34 2.62 4.98
C GLU A 91 4.72 2.31 4.38
N LEU A 92 5.79 2.86 4.97
CA LEU A 92 7.17 2.58 4.55
C LEU A 92 7.55 1.11 4.73
N LEU A 93 7.17 0.51 5.86
CA LEU A 93 7.49 -0.88 6.19
C LEU A 93 6.68 -1.89 5.39
N SER A 94 5.43 -1.54 5.06
CA SER A 94 4.51 -2.41 4.29
C SER A 94 4.66 -2.26 2.77
N ASP A 95 5.54 -1.35 2.28
CA ASP A 95 5.67 -1.00 0.87
C ASP A 95 4.31 -0.61 0.26
N TYR A 96 3.60 0.25 0.97
CA TYR A 96 2.23 0.60 0.65
C TYR A 96 2.09 1.20 -0.75
N ILE A 97 1.30 0.54 -1.58
CA ILE A 97 0.89 1.06 -2.88
C ILE A 97 -0.49 1.68 -2.75
N PRO A 98 -0.62 3.00 -2.95
CA PRO A 98 -1.92 3.66 -2.87
C PRO A 98 -2.97 2.98 -3.75
N ARG A 99 -4.17 2.73 -3.21
CA ARG A 99 -5.28 2.10 -3.95
C ARG A 99 -5.59 2.82 -5.27
N ALA A 100 -5.34 4.13 -5.31
CA ALA A 100 -5.52 4.95 -6.52
C ALA A 100 -4.52 4.62 -7.66
N SER A 101 -3.41 3.95 -7.38
CA SER A 101 -2.41 3.50 -8.36
C SER A 101 -2.72 2.10 -8.91
N LYS A 102 -3.64 1.37 -8.27
CA LYS A 102 -4.05 0.02 -8.67
C LYS A 102 -5.19 0.07 -9.68
N ASN A 103 -5.16 -0.79 -10.68
CA ASN A 103 -6.28 -1.00 -11.58
C ASN A 103 -7.36 -1.86 -10.90
N PHE A 104 -8.50 -2.11 -11.55
CA PHE A 104 -9.60 -2.88 -10.96
C PHE A 104 -9.23 -4.33 -10.64
N TYR A 105 -8.31 -4.93 -11.40
CA TYR A 105 -7.86 -6.29 -11.14
C TYR A 105 -6.97 -6.36 -9.89
N GLU A 106 -5.96 -5.48 -9.79
CA GLU A 106 -5.08 -5.40 -8.63
C GLU A 106 -5.86 -5.02 -7.35
N LYS A 107 -6.81 -4.07 -7.43
CA LYS A 107 -7.72 -3.77 -6.31
C LYS A 107 -8.47 -5.02 -5.86
N GLY A 108 -9.05 -5.77 -6.81
CA GLY A 108 -9.75 -7.01 -6.50
C GLY A 108 -8.86 -8.07 -5.86
N ASN A 109 -7.58 -8.16 -6.23
CA ASN A 109 -6.62 -9.06 -5.60
C ASN A 109 -6.35 -8.69 -4.15
N ASP A 110 -6.00 -7.43 -3.89
CA ASP A 110 -5.63 -6.97 -2.54
C ASP A 110 -6.82 -6.97 -1.57
N GLU A 111 -8.03 -6.88 -2.10
CA GLU A 111 -9.27 -6.80 -1.34
C GLU A 111 -10.00 -8.15 -1.23
N ARG A 112 -9.32 -9.26 -1.52
CA ARG A 112 -9.88 -10.61 -1.52
C ARG A 112 -8.99 -11.63 -0.83
N TYR A 113 -7.67 -11.47 -0.88
CA TYR A 113 -6.74 -12.45 -0.35
C TYR A 113 -5.92 -11.91 0.81
N ALA A 114 -5.89 -12.66 1.90
CA ALA A 114 -5.11 -12.36 3.10
C ALA A 114 -3.64 -12.79 2.97
N LEU A 115 -3.35 -13.80 2.15
CA LEU A 115 -2.02 -14.35 1.96
C LEU A 115 -1.80 -14.66 0.48
N VAL A 116 -0.65 -14.21 -0.06
CA VAL A 116 -0.23 -14.47 -1.43
C VAL A 116 1.16 -15.08 -1.41
N LEU A 117 1.29 -16.30 -1.93
CA LEU A 117 2.54 -17.06 -1.92
C LEU A 117 2.98 -17.42 -3.35
N PRO A 118 4.27 -17.25 -3.69
CA PRO A 118 4.82 -17.77 -4.92
C PRO A 118 4.63 -19.29 -5.00
N PHE A 119 4.25 -19.79 -6.17
CA PHE A 119 4.02 -21.21 -6.40
C PHE A 119 4.75 -21.64 -7.67
N ASN A 120 5.72 -22.55 -7.54
CA ASN A 120 6.48 -23.02 -8.67
C ASN A 120 6.76 -24.52 -8.55
N ARG A 121 6.46 -25.28 -9.61
CA ARG A 121 6.68 -26.75 -9.69
C ARG A 121 6.19 -27.51 -8.45
N PHE A 122 4.94 -27.23 -8.03
CA PHE A 122 4.29 -27.80 -6.84
C PHE A 122 5.00 -27.48 -5.50
N ARG A 123 5.84 -26.45 -5.46
CA ARG A 123 6.47 -25.97 -4.23
C ARG A 123 5.97 -24.55 -3.93
N ILE A 124 5.57 -24.33 -2.68
CA ILE A 124 5.23 -23.01 -2.16
C ILE A 124 6.53 -22.32 -1.79
N GLY A 125 6.78 -21.16 -2.38
CA GLY A 125 7.89 -20.29 -2.03
C GLY A 125 7.55 -19.39 -0.84
N ILE A 126 8.59 -18.97 -0.13
CA ILE A 126 8.48 -17.90 0.86
C ILE A 126 8.99 -16.61 0.19
N PRO A 127 8.31 -15.47 0.31
CA PRO A 127 8.82 -14.18 -0.17
C PRO A 127 10.18 -13.88 0.45
N GLN A 128 11.09 -13.26 -0.30
CA GLN A 128 12.44 -12.93 0.19
C GLN A 128 12.41 -11.89 1.31
N ALA A 129 11.41 -11.01 1.31
CA ALA A 129 11.20 -9.97 2.31
C ALA A 129 9.74 -9.52 2.33
N ILE A 130 9.38 -8.74 3.33
CA ILE A 130 8.05 -8.12 3.48
C ILE A 130 7.90 -6.97 2.49
N SER A 131 8.95 -6.18 2.27
CA SER A 131 8.96 -4.97 1.43
C SER A 131 10.07 -5.02 0.38
N LYS A 132 9.80 -4.49 -0.82
CA LYS A 132 10.81 -4.26 -1.86
C LYS A 132 11.57 -2.93 -1.64
N GLY A 133 11.06 -2.06 -0.78
CA GLY A 133 11.64 -0.76 -0.44
C GLY A 133 11.34 0.36 -1.44
N LEU A 134 10.44 0.18 -2.40
CA LEU A 134 10.17 1.20 -3.41
C LEU A 134 9.56 2.48 -2.81
N TYR A 135 8.67 2.34 -1.83
CA TYR A 135 8.09 3.49 -1.14
C TYR A 135 9.16 4.33 -0.44
N ASN A 136 10.11 3.66 0.25
CA ASN A 136 11.27 4.30 0.87
C ASN A 136 12.14 5.01 -0.18
N PHE A 137 12.39 4.35 -1.31
CA PHE A 137 13.19 4.89 -2.40
C PHE A 137 12.57 6.17 -2.99
N ASN A 138 11.26 6.17 -3.23
CA ASN A 138 10.51 7.34 -3.71
C ASN A 138 10.64 8.53 -2.74
N LEU A 139 10.47 8.26 -1.43
CA LEU A 139 10.62 9.28 -0.40
C LEU A 139 12.05 9.85 -0.35
N LEU A 140 13.06 8.98 -0.34
CA LEU A 140 14.47 9.39 -0.29
C LEU A 140 14.87 10.17 -1.55
N ASN A 141 14.45 9.75 -2.74
CA ASN A 141 14.69 10.51 -3.98
C ASN A 141 14.08 11.92 -3.93
N LYS A 142 12.87 12.04 -3.40
CA LYS A 142 12.22 13.34 -3.20
C LYS A 142 12.99 14.20 -2.20
N LEU A 143 13.46 13.63 -1.10
CA LEU A 143 14.19 14.36 -0.06
C LEU A 143 15.61 14.77 -0.51
N THR A 144 16.28 13.96 -1.32
CA THR A 144 17.64 14.25 -1.81
C THR A 144 17.67 14.99 -3.16
N ARG A 145 16.54 15.51 -3.63
CA ARG A 145 16.44 16.17 -4.94
C ARG A 145 17.38 17.38 -5.11
N ASN A 146 17.74 18.04 -4.02
CA ASN A 146 18.65 19.18 -4.01
C ASN A 146 20.11 18.81 -4.31
N VAL A 147 20.47 17.52 -4.17
CA VAL A 147 21.82 16.97 -4.41
C VAL A 147 21.83 15.83 -5.43
N ARG A 148 20.73 15.64 -6.18
CA ARG A 148 20.57 14.51 -7.12
C ARG A 148 21.68 14.40 -8.19
N ASP A 149 22.27 15.54 -8.56
CA ASP A 149 23.28 15.63 -9.59
C ASP A 149 24.71 15.40 -9.03
N ILE A 150 24.86 15.35 -7.70
CA ILE A 150 26.12 15.06 -7.01
C ILE A 150 26.29 13.54 -6.95
N LYS A 151 27.30 13.03 -7.68
CA LYS A 151 27.59 11.59 -7.72
C LYS A 151 28.70 11.16 -6.78
N ASP A 152 29.62 12.03 -6.44
CA ASP A 152 30.66 11.82 -5.43
C ASP A 152 30.18 12.43 -4.10
N PHE A 153 29.96 11.61 -3.09
CA PHE A 153 29.43 12.08 -1.82
C PHE A 153 30.41 12.93 -1.01
N ASN A 154 31.69 12.95 -1.41
CA ASN A 154 32.64 13.92 -0.89
C ASN A 154 32.33 15.37 -1.33
N ALA A 155 31.57 15.54 -2.41
CA ALA A 155 31.15 16.84 -2.91
C ALA A 155 29.79 17.31 -2.34
N LEU A 156 29.17 16.54 -1.45
CA LEU A 156 27.97 16.97 -0.73
C LEU A 156 28.26 18.18 0.17
N PRO A 157 27.26 18.97 0.58
CA PRO A 157 27.43 20.07 1.53
C PRO A 157 28.22 19.68 2.79
N THR A 158 28.08 18.44 3.26
CA THR A 158 29.01 17.79 4.18
C THR A 158 29.39 16.43 3.58
N PRO A 159 30.69 16.12 3.37
CA PRO A 159 31.17 14.83 2.91
C PRO A 159 30.57 13.67 3.69
N PHE A 160 30.11 12.64 2.96
CA PHE A 160 29.32 11.55 3.51
C PHE A 160 29.72 10.19 2.95
N LEU A 161 29.64 9.17 3.79
CA LEU A 161 29.63 7.77 3.37
C LEU A 161 28.62 6.97 4.21
N CYS A 162 28.17 5.86 3.64
CA CYS A 162 27.42 4.86 4.42
C CYS A 162 27.88 3.44 4.08
N ILE A 163 27.47 2.50 4.92
CA ILE A 163 27.91 1.12 4.81
C ILE A 163 26.77 0.24 4.30
N GLY A 164 27.08 -0.64 3.33
CA GLY A 164 26.31 -1.80 2.94
C GLY A 164 27.05 -3.09 3.26
N SER A 165 26.35 -4.21 3.26
CA SER A 165 26.95 -5.54 3.43
C SER A 165 26.69 -6.39 2.19
N ASN A 166 27.73 -6.95 1.58
CA ASN A 166 27.57 -7.92 0.49
C ASN A 166 27.18 -9.27 1.10
N ILE A 167 25.97 -9.77 0.76
CA ILE A 167 25.43 -10.99 1.36
C ILE A 167 26.13 -12.25 0.88
N GLU A 168 26.74 -12.23 -0.30
CA GLU A 168 27.44 -13.39 -0.86
C GLU A 168 28.82 -13.59 -0.24
N THR A 169 29.52 -12.48 0.07
CA THR A 169 30.90 -12.52 0.55
C THR A 169 31.02 -12.23 2.04
N GLY A 170 29.97 -11.67 2.68
CA GLY A 170 29.99 -11.23 4.06
C GLY A 170 30.90 -10.00 4.32
N LYS A 171 31.32 -9.29 3.27
CA LYS A 171 32.19 -8.11 3.37
C LYS A 171 31.38 -6.82 3.41
N GLN A 172 31.92 -5.83 4.13
CA GLN A 172 31.39 -4.47 4.05
C GLN A 172 31.64 -3.86 2.68
N VAL A 173 30.73 -3.01 2.26
CA VAL A 173 30.84 -2.18 1.05
C VAL A 173 30.66 -0.72 1.47
N ILE A 174 31.66 0.12 1.16
CA ILE A 174 31.57 1.56 1.39
C ILE A 174 30.80 2.18 0.23
N LEU A 175 29.71 2.89 0.57
CA LEU A 175 28.86 3.60 -0.36
C LEU A 175 29.15 5.10 -0.21
N ASP A 176 30.05 5.60 -1.06
CA ASP A 176 30.55 6.98 -1.07
C ASP A 176 30.27 7.70 -2.40
N LYS A 177 29.61 7.04 -3.34
CA LYS A 177 29.30 7.56 -4.67
C LYS A 177 28.05 6.93 -5.28
N GLY A 178 27.52 7.54 -6.34
CA GLY A 178 26.35 7.07 -7.08
C GLY A 178 25.08 7.86 -6.77
N ASN A 179 23.95 7.18 -6.58
CA ASN A 179 22.71 7.79 -6.16
C ASN A 179 22.59 7.75 -4.64
N LEU A 180 22.50 8.92 -4.00
CA LEU A 180 22.46 9.03 -2.54
C LEU A 180 21.25 8.33 -1.93
N ALA A 181 20.07 8.44 -2.55
CA ALA A 181 18.85 7.75 -2.09
C ALA A 181 19.02 6.23 -2.14
N GLN A 182 19.63 5.70 -3.19
CA GLN A 182 19.91 4.28 -3.33
C GLN A 182 20.95 3.80 -2.30
N ALA A 183 22.00 4.57 -2.08
CA ALA A 183 23.02 4.23 -1.08
C ALA A 183 22.43 4.16 0.33
N MET A 184 21.61 5.14 0.72
CA MET A 184 20.90 5.13 2.00
C MET A 184 19.92 3.95 2.11
N LEU A 185 19.19 3.64 1.03
CA LEU A 185 18.25 2.52 1.02
C LEU A 185 18.98 1.18 1.18
N ILE A 186 20.11 0.97 0.48
CA ILE A 186 20.95 -0.22 0.62
C ILE A 186 21.44 -0.36 2.06
N SER A 187 21.97 0.73 2.63
CA SER A 187 22.47 0.74 4.00
C SER A 187 21.40 0.38 5.03
N ALA A 188 20.12 0.65 4.72
CA ALA A 188 18.97 0.38 5.59
C ALA A 188 18.15 -0.87 5.16
N ALA A 189 18.64 -1.68 4.21
CA ALA A 189 17.96 -2.87 3.73
C ALA A 189 18.08 -4.04 4.73
N PHE A 190 17.41 -3.91 5.88
CA PHE A 190 17.45 -4.91 6.96
C PHE A 190 16.90 -6.27 6.48
N PRO A 191 17.66 -7.37 6.66
CA PRO A 191 17.29 -8.70 6.18
C PRO A 191 15.89 -9.13 6.63
N SER A 192 15.15 -9.80 5.76
CA SER A 192 13.77 -10.27 5.92
C SER A 192 12.71 -9.16 5.96
N LEU A 193 13.05 -7.92 6.32
CA LEU A 193 12.15 -6.78 6.26
C LEU A 193 12.16 -6.15 4.87
N PHE A 194 13.38 -5.91 4.33
CA PHE A 194 13.57 -5.39 2.98
C PHE A 194 14.30 -6.37 2.09
N SER A 195 13.94 -6.39 0.81
CA SER A 195 14.63 -7.19 -0.19
C SER A 195 16.07 -6.72 -0.37
N PRO A 196 17.04 -7.65 -0.55
CA PRO A 196 18.39 -7.29 -0.95
C PRO A 196 18.40 -6.50 -2.26
N ILE A 197 19.30 -5.53 -2.38
CA ILE A 197 19.39 -4.62 -3.52
C ILE A 197 20.64 -4.96 -4.33
N GLU A 198 20.47 -5.15 -5.63
CA GLU A 198 21.57 -5.37 -6.55
C GLU A 198 22.20 -4.02 -6.97
N LEU A 199 23.50 -3.88 -6.77
CA LEU A 199 24.30 -2.73 -7.20
C LEU A 199 25.60 -3.21 -7.82
N ASN A 200 25.88 -2.84 -9.07
CA ASN A 200 27.09 -3.22 -9.81
C ASN A 200 27.37 -4.74 -9.83
N GLY A 201 26.32 -5.56 -9.84
CA GLY A 201 26.42 -7.02 -9.83
C GLY A 201 26.65 -7.64 -8.46
N GLU A 202 26.67 -6.85 -7.40
CA GLU A 202 26.75 -7.31 -6.00
C GLU A 202 25.36 -7.23 -5.34
N LEU A 203 25.01 -8.23 -4.54
CA LEU A 203 23.76 -8.27 -3.80
C LEU A 203 23.97 -7.75 -2.38
N LEU A 204 23.44 -6.55 -2.09
CA LEU A 204 23.70 -5.79 -0.88
C LEU A 204 22.50 -5.76 0.07
N ILE A 205 22.81 -5.75 1.36
CA ILE A 205 21.87 -5.63 2.48
C ILE A 205 22.36 -4.59 3.48
N ASP A 206 21.62 -4.42 4.58
CA ASP A 206 21.94 -3.48 5.67
C ASP A 206 23.42 -3.60 6.13
N GLY A 207 24.06 -2.44 6.25
CA GLY A 207 25.44 -2.33 6.66
C GLY A 207 25.70 -2.79 8.09
N GLY A 208 24.69 -2.79 8.95
CA GLY A 208 24.78 -3.21 10.34
C GLY A 208 25.23 -4.66 10.53
N VAL A 209 25.05 -5.48 9.50
CA VAL A 209 25.51 -6.89 9.50
C VAL A 209 27.04 -6.98 9.56
N THR A 210 27.78 -6.07 8.91
CA THR A 210 29.23 -6.11 8.82
C THR A 210 29.91 -4.98 9.61
N ASN A 211 29.38 -3.76 9.55
CA ASN A 211 29.95 -2.60 10.23
C ASN A 211 28.84 -1.60 10.60
N ASN A 212 28.34 -1.68 11.82
CA ASN A 212 27.29 -0.82 12.30
C ASN A 212 27.74 0.54 12.86
N TYR A 213 29.07 0.79 12.88
CA TYR A 213 29.65 2.03 13.41
C TYR A 213 30.95 2.37 12.67
N PRO A 214 30.88 3.11 11.54
CA PRO A 214 31.99 3.28 10.58
C PRO A 214 33.05 4.30 11.05
N ILE A 215 33.67 4.08 12.19
CA ILE A 215 34.68 4.97 12.78
C ILE A 215 35.97 4.98 11.96
N ASP A 216 36.39 3.81 11.46
CA ASP A 216 37.63 3.66 10.71
C ASP A 216 37.57 4.38 9.37
N GLU A 217 36.38 4.29 8.72
CA GLU A 217 36.11 4.93 7.44
C GLU A 217 36.12 6.46 7.57
N ILE A 218 35.55 6.99 8.66
CA ILE A 218 35.57 8.44 8.94
C ILE A 218 36.94 8.93 9.33
N ARG A 219 37.74 8.17 10.09
CA ARG A 219 39.15 8.46 10.33
C ARG A 219 39.95 8.47 9.02
N ALA A 220 39.68 7.54 8.12
CA ALA A 220 40.36 7.47 6.83
C ALA A 220 40.04 8.66 5.91
N LEU A 221 38.89 9.32 6.04
CA LEU A 221 38.54 10.58 5.36
C LEU A 221 39.34 11.78 5.94
N GLY A 222 40.01 11.62 7.09
CA GLY A 222 40.84 12.65 7.71
C GLY A 222 40.21 13.34 8.93
N ALA A 223 39.25 12.70 9.60
CA ALA A 223 38.69 13.22 10.86
C ALA A 223 39.73 13.09 12.02
N ASP A 224 40.02 14.20 12.67
CA ASP A 224 40.88 14.26 13.84
C ASP A 224 40.11 14.00 15.14
N ILE A 225 38.84 14.45 15.20
CA ILE A 225 37.96 14.31 16.35
C ILE A 225 36.72 13.53 15.89
N ILE A 226 36.35 12.48 16.61
CA ILE A 226 35.12 11.70 16.34
C ILE A 226 34.07 11.99 17.41
N ILE A 227 32.93 12.49 16.97
CA ILE A 227 31.70 12.48 17.74
C ILE A 227 30.86 11.27 17.26
N GLY A 228 30.61 10.34 18.15
CA GLY A 228 29.93 9.10 17.79
C GLY A 228 28.62 8.89 18.56
N VAL A 229 27.56 8.59 17.84
CA VAL A 229 26.23 8.33 18.42
C VAL A 229 25.89 6.87 18.24
N ASP A 230 25.77 6.16 19.36
CA ASP A 230 25.48 4.73 19.38
C ASP A 230 24.04 4.47 19.87
N VAL A 231 23.19 4.00 18.96
CA VAL A 231 21.79 3.63 19.23
C VAL A 231 21.58 2.11 19.23
N GLN A 232 22.66 1.32 19.20
CA GLN A 232 22.61 -0.14 19.26
C GLN A 232 22.22 -0.64 20.65
N ASP A 233 21.62 -1.81 20.68
CA ASP A 233 21.39 -2.55 21.93
C ASP A 233 22.67 -3.32 22.34
N ASP A 234 22.78 -3.55 23.64
CA ASP A 234 23.66 -4.59 24.15
C ASP A 234 23.06 -5.98 23.85
N LEU A 235 23.86 -7.04 23.97
CA LEU A 235 23.36 -8.41 23.82
C LEU A 235 22.22 -8.69 24.81
N LEU A 236 21.09 -9.13 24.29
CA LEU A 236 19.96 -9.53 25.09
C LEU A 236 20.23 -10.90 25.77
N SER A 237 19.84 -11.01 27.01
CA SER A 237 19.86 -12.29 27.74
C SER A 237 18.77 -13.23 27.23
N LYS A 238 18.82 -14.52 27.64
CA LYS A 238 17.79 -15.52 27.32
C LYS A 238 16.35 -15.06 27.57
N LYS A 239 16.12 -14.24 28.61
CA LYS A 239 14.79 -13.69 28.92
C LYS A 239 14.35 -12.58 27.92
N GLY A 240 15.28 -11.88 27.32
CA GLY A 240 14.99 -10.84 26.32
C GLY A 240 14.73 -11.39 24.91
N LEU A 241 15.22 -12.58 24.60
CA LEU A 241 15.06 -13.24 23.29
C LEU A 241 13.74 -14.02 23.22
N ASN A 242 12.63 -13.34 23.32
CA ASN A 242 11.29 -13.93 23.45
C ASN A 242 10.45 -13.89 22.16
N ASP A 243 10.97 -13.27 21.09
CA ASP A 243 10.32 -13.23 19.78
C ASP A 243 11.34 -13.31 18.63
N ALA A 244 10.84 -13.71 17.43
CA ALA A 244 11.67 -13.92 16.26
C ALA A 244 12.41 -12.66 15.79
N THR A 245 11.79 -11.48 15.93
CA THR A 245 12.41 -10.21 15.52
C THR A 245 13.64 -9.90 16.35
N LYS A 246 13.55 -10.06 17.69
CA LYS A 246 14.68 -9.84 18.60
C LYS A 246 15.80 -10.83 18.36
N ILE A 247 15.47 -12.11 18.08
CA ILE A 247 16.45 -13.14 17.75
C ILE A 247 17.17 -12.76 16.45
N LEU A 248 16.44 -12.39 15.41
CA LEU A 248 17.00 -11.98 14.12
C LEU A 248 17.92 -10.76 14.27
N VAL A 249 17.46 -9.69 14.95
CA VAL A 249 18.24 -8.48 15.23
C VAL A 249 19.52 -8.83 15.99
N GLN A 250 19.45 -9.70 17.00
CA GLN A 250 20.64 -10.10 17.73
C GLN A 250 21.63 -10.88 16.86
N ILE A 251 21.15 -11.85 16.07
CA ILE A 251 22.03 -12.63 15.19
C ILE A 251 22.73 -11.73 14.17
N THR A 252 22.02 -10.81 13.55
CA THR A 252 22.59 -9.88 12.56
C THR A 252 23.60 -8.90 13.16
N ASN A 253 23.46 -8.56 14.45
CA ASN A 253 24.30 -7.56 15.10
C ASN A 253 25.40 -8.15 16.00
N LEU A 254 25.50 -9.48 16.17
CA LEU A 254 26.47 -10.13 17.05
C LEU A 254 27.90 -9.62 16.82
N HIS A 255 28.34 -9.60 15.57
CA HIS A 255 29.69 -9.18 15.21
C HIS A 255 29.93 -7.68 15.46
N SER A 256 28.96 -6.84 15.13
CA SER A 256 29.03 -5.38 15.33
C SER A 256 29.06 -5.01 16.81
N ILE A 257 28.29 -5.70 17.66
CA ILE A 257 28.26 -5.46 19.11
C ILE A 257 29.61 -5.81 19.75
N GLU A 258 30.26 -6.88 19.29
CA GLU A 258 31.60 -7.26 19.80
C GLU A 258 32.66 -6.18 19.45
N LYS A 259 32.66 -5.70 18.20
CA LYS A 259 33.58 -4.61 17.77
C LYS A 259 33.32 -3.30 18.51
N MET A 260 32.06 -3.07 18.97
CA MET A 260 31.70 -1.80 19.59
C MET A 260 32.50 -1.48 20.85
N LYS A 261 32.96 -2.50 21.61
CA LYS A 261 33.81 -2.30 22.81
C LYS A 261 35.12 -1.53 22.50
N SER A 262 35.74 -1.85 21.37
CA SER A 262 36.97 -1.14 20.94
C SER A 262 36.65 0.22 20.31
N ASN A 263 35.50 0.33 19.59
CA ASN A 263 35.09 1.56 18.92
C ASN A 263 34.76 2.67 19.93
N VAL A 264 34.11 2.33 21.06
CA VAL A 264 33.83 3.28 22.16
C VAL A 264 35.12 3.93 22.65
N GLN A 265 36.21 3.15 22.84
CA GLN A 265 37.53 3.67 23.33
C GLN A 265 38.21 4.61 22.33
N ARG A 266 37.89 4.48 21.02
CA ARG A 266 38.49 5.28 19.95
C ARG A 266 37.61 6.48 19.56
N THR A 267 36.45 6.64 20.20
CA THR A 267 35.49 7.74 19.99
C THR A 267 35.80 8.84 21.00
N ASP A 268 36.13 10.06 20.52
CA ASP A 268 36.55 11.18 21.38
C ASP A 268 35.36 11.72 22.21
N ILE A 269 34.17 11.83 21.60
CA ILE A 269 32.94 12.18 22.28
C ILE A 269 31.91 11.10 21.98
N TYR A 270 31.70 10.18 22.90
CA TYR A 270 30.75 9.08 22.78
C TYR A 270 29.40 9.45 23.39
N ILE A 271 28.34 9.32 22.60
CA ILE A 271 26.95 9.64 23.00
C ILE A 271 26.10 8.36 22.90
N LYS A 272 25.57 7.90 24.05
CA LYS A 272 24.73 6.71 24.16
C LYS A 272 23.36 7.11 24.72
N PRO A 273 22.33 7.33 23.89
CA PRO A 273 20.97 7.60 24.36
C PRO A 273 20.41 6.43 25.18
N ASN A 274 19.64 6.75 26.22
CA ASN A 274 18.96 5.73 27.02
C ASN A 274 17.63 5.34 26.34
N ILE A 275 17.71 4.38 25.44
CA ILE A 275 16.61 3.94 24.56
C ILE A 275 16.35 2.43 24.67
N LYS A 276 16.68 1.81 25.81
CA LYS A 276 16.54 0.35 26.04
C LYS A 276 15.08 -0.15 25.99
N ASP A 277 14.13 0.73 26.29
CA ASP A 277 12.70 0.40 26.35
C ASP A 277 12.05 0.41 24.95
N TYR A 278 12.76 0.84 23.91
CA TYR A 278 12.25 0.92 22.53
C TYR A 278 12.82 -0.21 21.67
N GLY A 279 11.98 -0.75 20.78
CA GLY A 279 12.38 -1.72 19.78
C GLY A 279 12.85 -1.07 18.46
N VAL A 280 13.49 -1.85 17.59
CA VAL A 280 13.94 -1.40 16.26
C VAL A 280 12.77 -1.01 15.32
N ILE A 281 11.56 -1.42 15.63
CA ILE A 281 10.32 -1.09 14.90
C ILE A 281 9.39 -0.12 15.66
N SER A 282 9.84 0.49 16.75
CA SER A 282 9.04 1.42 17.58
C SER A 282 8.89 2.82 16.95
N PHE A 283 8.56 2.89 15.66
CA PHE A 283 8.46 4.15 14.92
C PHE A 283 7.36 5.09 15.44
N GLY A 284 6.29 4.55 16.04
CA GLY A 284 5.23 5.35 16.67
C GLY A 284 5.67 6.14 17.92
N GLN A 285 6.86 5.87 18.45
CA GLN A 285 7.43 6.52 19.63
C GLN A 285 8.58 7.48 19.27
N GLY A 286 8.56 8.01 18.04
CA GLY A 286 9.64 8.82 17.49
C GLY A 286 9.94 10.09 18.31
N VAL A 287 8.91 10.76 18.82
CA VAL A 287 9.07 12.00 19.62
C VAL A 287 9.84 11.73 20.92
N GLU A 288 9.50 10.65 21.62
CA GLU A 288 10.17 10.25 22.86
C GLU A 288 11.63 9.83 22.59
N ILE A 289 11.88 9.11 21.50
CA ILE A 289 13.21 8.66 21.11
C ILE A 289 14.11 9.86 20.74
N ILE A 290 13.58 10.85 20.01
CA ILE A 290 14.31 12.10 19.70
C ILE A 290 14.72 12.81 20.98
N LYS A 291 13.77 12.94 21.94
CA LYS A 291 14.05 13.55 23.24
C LYS A 291 15.14 12.82 24.03
N LYS A 292 15.19 11.48 23.97
CA LYS A 292 16.28 10.71 24.58
C LYS A 292 17.65 10.99 23.94
N GLY A 293 17.67 11.29 22.63
CA GLY A 293 18.85 11.75 21.93
C GLY A 293 19.31 13.12 22.41
N GLU A 294 18.39 14.07 22.58
CA GLU A 294 18.68 15.40 23.15
C GLU A 294 19.27 15.28 24.58
N GLU A 295 18.60 14.52 25.47
CA GLU A 295 19.05 14.30 26.85
C GLU A 295 20.47 13.75 26.89
N ALA A 296 20.80 12.76 26.03
CA ALA A 296 22.16 12.18 26.00
C ALA A 296 23.20 13.16 25.48
N ALA A 297 22.89 13.96 24.47
CA ALA A 297 23.83 14.96 23.95
C ALA A 297 24.05 16.11 24.93
N PHE A 298 23.03 16.54 25.66
CA PHE A 298 23.20 17.53 26.71
C PHE A 298 24.09 17.04 27.86
N SER A 299 24.17 15.75 28.14
CA SER A 299 25.10 15.21 29.17
C SER A 299 26.59 15.44 28.83
N VAL A 300 26.93 15.69 27.58
CA VAL A 300 28.27 15.96 27.08
C VAL A 300 28.43 17.37 26.50
N TYR A 301 27.46 18.26 26.77
CA TYR A 301 27.35 19.59 26.14
C TYR A 301 28.62 20.44 26.25
N GLU A 302 29.28 20.45 27.40
CA GLU A 302 30.53 21.21 27.60
C GLU A 302 31.69 20.70 26.68
N LYS A 303 31.74 19.39 26.43
CA LYS A 303 32.68 18.82 25.46
C LYS A 303 32.35 19.24 24.02
N LEU A 304 31.05 19.30 23.68
CA LEU A 304 30.60 19.75 22.37
C LEU A 304 30.89 21.23 22.15
N LYS A 305 30.73 22.08 23.18
CA LYS A 305 31.12 23.49 23.13
C LYS A 305 32.61 23.65 22.92
N ALA A 306 33.45 22.88 23.62
CA ALA A 306 34.88 22.91 23.41
C ALA A 306 35.29 22.57 21.96
N VAL A 307 34.57 21.65 21.32
CA VAL A 307 34.75 21.35 19.88
C VAL A 307 34.26 22.51 19.00
N ALA A 308 33.19 23.19 19.37
CA ALA A 308 32.66 24.34 18.63
C ALA A 308 33.62 25.54 18.63
N GLU A 309 34.45 25.68 19.67
CA GLU A 309 35.51 26.71 19.75
C GLU A 309 36.58 26.55 18.67
N ILE A 310 36.69 25.40 18.01
CA ILE A 310 37.57 25.17 16.86
C ILE A 310 37.20 26.07 15.67
N GLU A 311 35.89 26.35 15.49
CA GLU A 311 35.35 27.25 14.46
C GLU A 311 34.25 28.11 15.07
N PRO A 312 34.57 29.15 15.85
CA PRO A 312 33.56 29.94 16.54
C PRO A 312 32.60 30.63 15.61
N GLY A 313 31.31 30.62 15.99
CA GLY A 313 30.24 31.27 15.22
C GLY A 313 29.80 30.49 13.98
N TYR A 314 30.13 29.20 13.84
CA TYR A 314 29.64 28.37 12.77
C TYR A 314 28.11 28.23 12.86
N VAL A 315 27.43 28.50 11.75
CA VAL A 315 26.00 28.23 11.55
C VAL A 315 25.85 27.40 10.29
N LYS A 316 25.14 26.29 10.39
CA LYS A 316 24.89 25.42 9.25
C LYS A 316 24.22 26.20 8.12
N PRO A 317 24.74 26.18 6.88
CA PRO A 317 24.14 26.87 5.76
C PRO A 317 22.69 26.37 5.51
N PRO A 318 21.77 27.27 5.14
CA PRO A 318 20.39 26.86 4.83
C PRO A 318 20.36 25.95 3.61
N LEU A 319 19.41 24.98 3.64
CA LEU A 319 19.17 24.08 2.53
C LEU A 319 18.80 24.88 1.26
N LYS A 320 19.51 24.64 0.17
CA LYS A 320 19.11 25.13 -1.16
C LYS A 320 17.93 24.31 -1.63
N LEU A 321 16.76 24.92 -1.66
CA LEU A 321 15.56 24.30 -2.22
C LEU A 321 15.64 24.30 -3.75
N CYS A 322 15.58 23.12 -4.36
CA CYS A 322 15.36 22.99 -5.79
C CYS A 322 13.85 23.04 -6.09
N GLU A 323 13.50 23.55 -7.26
CA GLU A 323 12.11 23.51 -7.74
C GLU A 323 11.60 22.06 -7.76
N ASP A 324 10.35 21.89 -7.34
CA ASP A 324 9.69 20.56 -7.32
C ASP A 324 9.24 20.13 -8.74
N LYS A 325 9.21 21.09 -9.68
CA LYS A 325 8.80 20.86 -11.07
C LYS A 325 9.98 20.45 -11.95
N LEU A 326 9.77 19.39 -12.69
CA LEU A 326 10.72 18.81 -13.64
C LEU A 326 10.12 18.85 -15.03
N THR A 327 10.93 19.20 -16.03
CA THR A 327 10.60 18.96 -17.44
C THR A 327 11.32 17.68 -17.86
N LEU A 328 10.58 16.66 -18.26
CA LEU A 328 11.16 15.39 -18.70
C LEU A 328 11.66 15.48 -20.13
N GLY A 329 12.89 15.05 -20.34
CA GLY A 329 13.47 14.78 -21.65
C GLY A 329 13.10 13.38 -22.13
N GLU A 330 14.10 12.55 -22.35
CA GLU A 330 13.89 11.16 -22.75
C GLU A 330 13.49 10.29 -21.56
N ILE A 331 12.66 9.29 -21.84
CA ILE A 331 12.32 8.22 -20.88
C ILE A 331 12.99 6.94 -21.38
N LYS A 332 14.03 6.49 -20.67
CA LYS A 332 14.82 5.31 -21.01
C LYS A 332 14.49 4.16 -20.05
N CYS A 333 14.50 2.95 -20.60
CA CYS A 333 14.34 1.73 -19.82
C CYS A 333 15.36 0.70 -20.32
N ASN A 334 15.88 -0.14 -19.44
CA ASN A 334 16.66 -1.30 -19.84
C ASN A 334 15.83 -2.25 -20.71
N GLU A 335 16.48 -3.13 -21.44
CA GLU A 335 15.82 -4.13 -22.28
C GLU A 335 14.96 -5.09 -21.42
N LEU A 336 13.72 -5.29 -21.85
CA LEU A 336 12.73 -6.15 -21.22
C LEU A 336 12.34 -7.30 -22.15
N ASN A 337 12.10 -8.49 -21.58
CA ASN A 337 11.76 -9.67 -22.36
C ASN A 337 10.26 -9.76 -22.72
N ASN A 338 9.40 -9.32 -21.80
CA ASN A 338 7.95 -9.51 -21.91
C ASN A 338 7.17 -8.22 -22.09
N TYR A 339 7.76 -7.06 -21.81
CA TYR A 339 7.07 -5.77 -21.83
C TYR A 339 7.74 -4.81 -22.82
N THR A 340 6.95 -3.95 -23.46
CA THR A 340 7.44 -2.93 -24.40
C THR A 340 7.54 -1.57 -23.72
N MET A 341 8.24 -0.62 -24.34
CA MET A 341 8.33 0.75 -23.88
C MET A 341 6.96 1.44 -23.84
N GLU A 342 6.07 1.10 -24.80
CA GLU A 342 4.70 1.60 -24.83
C GLU A 342 3.90 1.13 -23.63
N TYR A 343 4.11 -0.11 -23.15
CA TYR A 343 3.50 -0.61 -21.92
C TYR A 343 3.97 0.21 -20.72
N ILE A 344 5.29 0.47 -20.60
CA ILE A 344 5.87 1.23 -19.49
C ILE A 344 5.34 2.67 -19.48
N THR A 345 5.41 3.38 -20.61
CA THR A 345 4.90 4.76 -20.72
C THR A 345 3.39 4.84 -20.48
N GLY A 346 2.68 3.79 -20.89
CA GLY A 346 1.26 3.63 -20.56
C GLY A 346 0.94 3.57 -19.08
N LYS A 347 1.78 2.90 -18.31
CA LYS A 347 1.63 2.84 -16.85
C LYS A 347 2.09 4.13 -16.18
N LEU A 348 3.17 4.76 -16.64
CA LEU A 348 3.67 6.03 -16.12
C LEU A 348 2.64 7.17 -16.20
N ARG A 349 1.81 7.21 -17.24
CA ARG A 349 0.80 8.25 -17.52
C ARG A 349 1.36 9.67 -17.76
N PHE A 350 2.64 9.78 -18.04
CA PHE A 350 3.30 10.94 -18.57
C PHE A 350 4.26 10.51 -19.69
N LYS A 351 4.67 11.43 -20.51
CA LYS A 351 5.52 11.19 -21.68
C LYS A 351 6.64 12.21 -21.73
N GLU A 352 7.57 12.01 -22.65
CA GLU A 352 8.60 12.98 -22.99
C GLU A 352 8.02 14.38 -23.22
N GLY A 353 8.69 15.40 -22.76
CA GLY A 353 8.24 16.78 -22.78
C GLY A 353 7.23 17.16 -21.69
N SER A 354 6.76 16.19 -20.87
CA SER A 354 5.82 16.48 -19.80
C SER A 354 6.48 17.28 -18.66
N LYS A 355 5.74 18.22 -18.09
CA LYS A 355 6.08 18.87 -16.83
C LYS A 355 5.49 18.06 -15.69
N VAL A 356 6.35 17.50 -14.84
CA VAL A 356 5.95 16.67 -13.70
C VAL A 356 6.58 17.21 -12.41
N ASP A 357 5.94 16.95 -11.30
CA ASP A 357 6.53 17.08 -9.97
C ASP A 357 6.90 15.67 -9.42
N TYR A 358 7.62 15.63 -8.32
CA TYR A 358 7.98 14.36 -7.69
C TYR A 358 6.75 13.52 -7.27
N LYS A 359 5.60 14.15 -7.01
CA LYS A 359 4.35 13.45 -6.69
C LYS A 359 3.75 12.76 -7.91
N ILE A 360 3.80 13.41 -9.08
CA ILE A 360 3.36 12.83 -10.36
C ILE A 360 4.32 11.71 -10.76
N LEU A 361 5.63 11.91 -10.60
CA LEU A 361 6.66 10.89 -10.86
C LEU A 361 6.43 9.66 -10.00
N GLU A 362 6.34 9.84 -8.68
CA GLU A 362 6.04 8.78 -7.72
C GLU A 362 4.77 8.00 -8.09
N LYS A 363 3.70 8.72 -8.44
CA LYS A 363 2.45 8.09 -8.87
C LYS A 363 2.64 7.23 -10.14
N GLY A 364 3.42 7.68 -11.11
CA GLY A 364 3.74 6.92 -12.31
C GLY A 364 4.52 5.64 -11.98
N ILE A 365 5.52 5.75 -11.11
CA ILE A 365 6.31 4.61 -10.64
C ILE A 365 5.44 3.62 -9.85
N ASN A 366 4.59 4.10 -8.94
CA ASN A 366 3.66 3.27 -8.19
C ASN A 366 2.64 2.56 -9.11
N ASN A 367 2.26 3.16 -10.24
CA ASN A 367 1.40 2.48 -11.23
C ASN A 367 2.12 1.29 -11.91
N ILE A 368 3.43 1.37 -12.11
CA ILE A 368 4.22 0.23 -12.62
C ILE A 368 4.30 -0.85 -11.54
N ASP A 369 4.63 -0.50 -10.32
CA ASP A 369 4.77 -1.45 -9.21
C ASP A 369 3.45 -2.16 -8.88
N ALA A 370 2.32 -1.45 -8.92
CA ALA A 370 0.98 -1.99 -8.71
C ALA A 370 0.62 -3.16 -9.64
N THR A 371 1.30 -3.30 -10.78
CA THR A 371 1.08 -4.44 -11.69
C THR A 371 1.66 -5.76 -11.15
N HIS A 372 2.57 -5.68 -10.18
CA HIS A 372 3.35 -6.83 -9.67
C HIS A 372 4.04 -7.63 -10.80
N ASN A 373 4.41 -6.95 -11.89
CA ASN A 373 5.11 -7.55 -13.03
C ASN A 373 6.63 -7.39 -12.92
N PHE A 374 7.09 -6.60 -11.96
CA PHE A 374 8.49 -6.32 -11.70
C PHE A 374 8.85 -6.67 -10.25
N SER A 375 9.92 -7.42 -10.09
CA SER A 375 10.47 -7.78 -8.77
C SER A 375 11.26 -6.63 -8.17
N HIS A 376 11.88 -5.79 -9.03
CA HIS A 376 12.63 -4.62 -8.62
C HIS A 376 12.41 -3.46 -9.59
N ILE A 377 12.23 -2.27 -9.05
CA ILE A 377 12.06 -1.01 -9.79
C ILE A 377 13.05 -0.01 -9.20
N ASN A 378 13.99 0.43 -10.03
CA ASN A 378 14.91 1.51 -9.73
C ASN A 378 14.75 2.61 -10.80
N TYR A 379 14.97 3.86 -10.41
CA TYR A 379 14.97 4.97 -11.36
C TYR A 379 15.86 6.10 -10.90
N TYR A 380 16.40 6.83 -11.86
CA TYR A 380 17.18 8.01 -11.58
C TYR A 380 16.96 9.07 -12.66
N LEU A 381 17.10 10.32 -12.24
CA LEU A 381 16.99 11.48 -13.10
C LEU A 381 18.40 11.96 -13.43
N THR A 382 18.68 12.14 -14.72
CA THR A 382 19.96 12.67 -15.21
C THR A 382 19.74 13.99 -15.94
N PRO A 383 20.64 14.97 -15.83
CA PRO A 383 20.59 16.18 -16.64
C PRO A 383 20.55 15.82 -18.14
N ASN A 384 19.67 16.48 -18.90
CA ASN A 384 19.63 16.40 -20.36
C ASN A 384 20.56 17.47 -20.96
N GLU A 385 20.88 17.38 -22.25
CA GLU A 385 21.65 18.41 -22.98
C GLU A 385 20.95 19.77 -22.99
N LYS A 386 19.62 19.80 -22.89
CA LYS A 386 18.81 21.03 -22.79
C LYS A 386 18.73 21.47 -21.34
N ASP A 387 19.10 22.71 -21.08
CA ASP A 387 19.08 23.30 -19.74
C ASP A 387 17.68 23.22 -19.10
N GLY A 388 17.62 22.82 -17.84
CA GLY A 388 16.37 22.66 -17.08
C GLY A 388 15.55 21.42 -17.45
N VAL A 389 16.04 20.54 -18.32
CA VAL A 389 15.42 19.27 -18.71
C VAL A 389 16.16 18.10 -18.07
N VAL A 390 15.43 17.08 -17.65
CA VAL A 390 16.00 15.85 -17.04
C VAL A 390 15.46 14.61 -17.74
N ASP A 391 16.35 13.64 -17.99
CA ASP A 391 15.97 12.33 -18.50
C ASP A 391 15.59 11.41 -17.36
N LEU A 392 14.54 10.62 -17.55
CA LEU A 392 14.13 9.57 -16.64
C LEU A 392 14.72 8.23 -17.11
N ASN A 393 15.59 7.65 -16.32
CA ASN A 393 16.17 6.34 -16.57
C ASN A 393 15.52 5.33 -15.62
N LEU A 394 14.92 4.28 -16.18
CA LEU A 394 14.26 3.20 -15.45
C LEU A 394 15.10 1.93 -15.54
N GLU A 395 15.33 1.29 -14.43
CA GLU A 395 15.94 -0.04 -14.33
C GLU A 395 14.91 -0.99 -13.73
N LEU A 396 14.30 -1.80 -14.59
CA LEU A 396 13.21 -2.69 -14.24
C LEU A 396 13.67 -4.14 -14.34
N LYS A 397 13.48 -4.90 -13.26
CA LYS A 397 13.73 -6.35 -13.24
C LYS A 397 12.39 -7.07 -13.27
N GLU A 398 12.13 -7.81 -14.34
CA GLU A 398 10.86 -8.54 -14.50
C GLU A 398 10.69 -9.60 -13.40
N GLU A 399 9.45 -9.76 -12.91
CA GLU A 399 9.10 -10.78 -11.93
C GLU A 399 9.23 -12.19 -12.54
N PRO A 400 10.13 -13.03 -12.02
CA PRO A 400 10.33 -14.38 -12.54
C PRO A 400 9.20 -15.34 -12.13
N VAL A 401 8.48 -15.05 -11.04
CA VAL A 401 7.39 -15.88 -10.54
C VAL A 401 6.15 -15.64 -11.40
N LYS A 402 5.64 -16.73 -11.99
CA LYS A 402 4.46 -16.72 -12.86
C LYS A 402 3.22 -17.30 -12.21
N SER A 403 3.36 -18.05 -11.14
CA SER A 403 2.25 -18.73 -10.48
C SER A 403 2.19 -18.34 -9.00
N TYR A 404 0.99 -18.12 -8.53
CA TYR A 404 0.73 -17.72 -7.14
C TYR A 404 -0.40 -18.57 -6.56
N LEU A 405 -0.22 -18.99 -5.33
CA LEU A 405 -1.26 -19.58 -4.50
C LEU A 405 -1.70 -18.52 -3.49
N LYS A 406 -3.00 -18.23 -3.45
CA LYS A 406 -3.53 -17.17 -2.59
C LYS A 406 -4.62 -17.74 -1.69
N PHE A 407 -4.75 -17.17 -0.50
CA PHE A 407 -5.70 -17.64 0.50
C PHE A 407 -6.51 -16.49 1.07
N GLY A 408 -7.79 -16.78 1.35
CA GLY A 408 -8.70 -15.89 2.04
C GLY A 408 -9.58 -16.68 3.02
N LEU A 409 -10.07 -16.00 4.03
CA LEU A 409 -11.04 -16.51 4.98
C LEU A 409 -12.28 -15.61 4.94
N HIS A 410 -13.43 -16.21 5.11
CA HIS A 410 -14.68 -15.50 5.05
C HIS A 410 -15.74 -16.15 5.91
N TYR A 411 -16.53 -15.32 6.57
CA TYR A 411 -17.80 -15.70 7.18
C TYR A 411 -18.81 -14.56 6.98
N ASP A 412 -19.98 -14.90 6.49
CA ASP A 412 -21.17 -14.05 6.52
C ASP A 412 -22.43 -14.89 6.77
N GLU A 413 -23.53 -14.21 7.04
CA GLU A 413 -24.76 -14.91 7.36
C GLU A 413 -25.48 -15.51 6.13
N LEU A 414 -25.13 -15.14 4.90
CA LEU A 414 -25.71 -15.71 3.69
C LEU A 414 -24.95 -16.95 3.22
N PHE A 415 -23.64 -16.81 3.00
CA PHE A 415 -22.81 -17.89 2.48
C PHE A 415 -22.13 -18.74 3.57
N LYS A 416 -22.27 -18.34 4.85
CA LYS A 416 -21.67 -18.98 6.02
C LYS A 416 -20.13 -18.98 5.94
N SER A 417 -19.48 -20.01 6.47
CA SER A 417 -18.04 -20.10 6.46
C SER A 417 -17.47 -20.50 5.10
N GLY A 418 -16.33 -19.89 4.74
CA GLY A 418 -15.63 -20.23 3.52
C GLY A 418 -14.14 -19.98 3.61
N VAL A 419 -13.36 -20.94 3.10
CA VAL A 419 -11.93 -20.82 2.84
C VAL A 419 -11.75 -20.63 1.34
N LEU A 420 -11.18 -19.50 0.96
CA LEU A 420 -10.84 -19.20 -0.42
C LEU A 420 -9.42 -19.68 -0.71
N ILE A 421 -9.30 -20.51 -1.72
CA ILE A 421 -8.01 -20.93 -2.29
C ILE A 421 -7.99 -20.45 -3.74
N ASN A 422 -6.99 -19.68 -4.09
CA ASN A 422 -6.82 -19.18 -5.45
C ASN A 422 -5.52 -19.71 -6.06
N LEU A 423 -5.61 -20.14 -7.31
CA LEU A 423 -4.46 -20.39 -8.17
C LEU A 423 -4.46 -19.34 -9.29
N THR A 424 -3.48 -18.43 -9.26
CA THR A 424 -3.26 -17.46 -10.34
C THR A 424 -2.03 -17.84 -11.13
N GLN A 425 -2.13 -17.85 -12.45
CA GLN A 425 -1.02 -18.07 -13.37
C GLN A 425 -0.93 -16.93 -14.37
N LYS A 426 0.24 -16.31 -14.49
CA LYS A 426 0.54 -15.24 -15.44
C LYS A 426 1.40 -15.78 -16.59
N LYS A 427 1.27 -15.20 -17.78
CA LYS A 427 2.14 -15.47 -18.94
C LYS A 427 2.14 -16.95 -19.35
N ARG A 428 0.96 -17.56 -19.44
CA ARG A 428 0.81 -18.99 -19.76
C ARG A 428 0.77 -19.25 -21.25
N PHE A 429 -0.10 -18.55 -21.98
CA PHE A 429 -0.32 -18.68 -23.42
C PHE A 429 0.19 -17.46 -24.17
N PHE A 430 0.02 -16.27 -23.61
CA PHE A 430 0.49 -14.99 -24.15
C PHE A 430 1.41 -14.29 -23.14
N LYS A 431 2.17 -13.28 -23.61
CA LYS A 431 3.14 -12.54 -22.76
C LYS A 431 2.49 -11.79 -21.60
N ASN A 432 1.19 -11.47 -21.72
CA ASN A 432 0.43 -10.62 -20.79
C ASN A 432 -0.95 -11.19 -20.46
N ASP A 433 -1.09 -12.53 -20.48
CA ASP A 433 -2.31 -13.19 -19.99
C ASP A 433 -2.25 -13.48 -18.49
N ILE A 434 -3.44 -13.57 -17.92
CA ILE A 434 -3.66 -13.96 -16.52
C ILE A 434 -4.81 -14.97 -16.48
N ALA A 435 -4.56 -16.14 -15.91
CA ALA A 435 -5.56 -17.13 -15.54
C ALA A 435 -5.67 -17.19 -14.03
N SER A 436 -6.85 -17.02 -13.48
CA SER A 436 -7.11 -17.02 -12.04
C SER A 436 -8.31 -17.89 -11.73
N LEU A 437 -8.14 -18.86 -10.84
CA LEU A 437 -9.18 -19.74 -10.36
C LEU A 437 -9.34 -19.60 -8.85
N ASP A 438 -10.47 -19.08 -8.42
CA ASP A 438 -10.91 -19.08 -7.03
C ASP A 438 -11.76 -20.31 -6.76
N LEU A 439 -11.46 -21.01 -5.68
CA LEU A 439 -12.29 -22.09 -5.11
C LEU A 439 -12.62 -21.70 -3.67
N VAL A 440 -13.90 -21.58 -3.37
CA VAL A 440 -14.40 -21.35 -2.01
C VAL A 440 -14.96 -22.67 -1.49
N LEU A 441 -14.30 -23.16 -0.46
CA LEU A 441 -14.66 -24.42 0.23
C LEU A 441 -15.22 -24.09 1.61
N GLY A 442 -16.37 -24.65 1.94
CA GLY A 442 -17.06 -24.40 3.20
C GLY A 442 -18.52 -24.83 3.12
N ASP A 443 -19.40 -24.14 3.84
CA ASP A 443 -20.83 -24.46 3.88
C ASP A 443 -21.49 -24.35 2.50
N ASN A 444 -21.07 -23.37 1.68
CA ASN A 444 -21.56 -23.16 0.33
C ASN A 444 -20.38 -23.09 -0.65
N VAL A 445 -20.23 -24.15 -1.44
CA VAL A 445 -19.11 -24.24 -2.40
C VAL A 445 -19.36 -23.28 -3.57
N ARG A 446 -18.35 -22.49 -3.91
CA ARG A 446 -18.41 -21.53 -5.02
C ARG A 446 -17.11 -21.59 -5.79
N TYR A 447 -17.12 -21.20 -7.06
CA TYR A 447 -15.91 -20.92 -7.80
C TYR A 447 -16.04 -19.68 -8.68
N ASN A 448 -14.87 -19.07 -9.01
CA ASN A 448 -14.76 -18.03 -10.00
C ASN A 448 -13.47 -18.22 -10.78
N PHE A 449 -13.62 -18.53 -12.07
CA PHE A 449 -12.51 -18.59 -13.01
C PHE A 449 -12.53 -17.36 -13.89
N ASP A 450 -11.38 -16.70 -14.04
CA ASP A 450 -11.20 -15.53 -14.90
C ASP A 450 -9.92 -15.68 -15.71
N TYR A 451 -10.02 -15.64 -17.01
CA TYR A 451 -8.92 -15.62 -17.94
C TYR A 451 -9.00 -14.37 -18.80
N TYR A 452 -7.98 -13.53 -18.78
CA TYR A 452 -7.95 -12.36 -19.64
C TYR A 452 -6.54 -12.05 -20.15
N VAL A 453 -6.50 -11.32 -21.29
CA VAL A 453 -5.28 -10.83 -21.93
C VAL A 453 -5.26 -9.31 -21.81
N GLU A 454 -4.21 -8.76 -21.18
CA GLU A 454 -4.02 -7.33 -20.99
C GLU A 454 -3.22 -6.74 -22.16
N ASN A 455 -3.86 -5.95 -23.02
CA ASN A 455 -3.24 -5.33 -24.20
C ASN A 455 -2.80 -3.85 -23.98
N GLY A 456 -2.57 -3.45 -22.75
CA GLY A 456 -2.08 -2.11 -22.40
C GLY A 456 -3.12 -1.01 -22.64
N TYR A 457 -2.99 -0.24 -23.74
CA TYR A 457 -3.95 0.83 -24.09
C TYR A 457 -5.18 0.35 -24.86
N ASN A 458 -5.16 -0.87 -25.39
CA ASN A 458 -6.22 -1.43 -26.21
C ASN A 458 -7.24 -2.19 -25.37
N PHE A 459 -8.26 -2.73 -26.06
CA PHE A 459 -9.24 -3.58 -25.42
C PHE A 459 -8.59 -4.86 -24.87
N ASN A 460 -8.87 -5.16 -23.63
CA ASN A 460 -8.60 -6.44 -23.01
C ASN A 460 -9.75 -7.38 -23.34
N VAL A 461 -9.46 -8.64 -23.64
CA VAL A 461 -10.45 -9.68 -23.90
C VAL A 461 -10.34 -10.73 -22.82
N GLY A 462 -11.47 -11.23 -22.34
CA GLY A 462 -11.48 -12.23 -21.28
C GLY A 462 -12.66 -13.17 -21.34
N PHE A 463 -12.47 -14.29 -20.65
CA PHE A 463 -13.51 -15.28 -20.38
C PHE A 463 -13.63 -15.47 -18.87
N LYS A 464 -14.87 -15.42 -18.37
CA LYS A 464 -15.18 -15.62 -16.96
C LYS A 464 -16.20 -16.75 -16.82
N SER A 465 -15.97 -17.65 -15.85
CA SER A 465 -16.93 -18.68 -15.44
C SER A 465 -17.09 -18.61 -13.93
N GLN A 466 -18.32 -18.54 -13.47
CA GLN A 466 -18.64 -18.35 -12.05
C GLN A 466 -19.78 -19.27 -11.64
N PHE A 467 -19.63 -19.90 -10.48
CA PHE A 467 -20.66 -20.71 -9.83
C PHE A 467 -20.91 -20.19 -8.43
N ASN A 468 -22.16 -19.90 -8.12
CA ASN A 468 -22.60 -19.50 -6.79
C ASN A 468 -23.70 -20.43 -6.32
N GLN A 469 -23.69 -20.74 -5.02
CA GLN A 469 -24.81 -21.44 -4.38
C GLN A 469 -25.02 -20.96 -2.96
N PHE A 470 -26.25 -21.03 -2.49
CA PHE A 470 -26.61 -20.91 -1.08
C PHE A 470 -27.91 -21.68 -0.80
N ASN A 471 -28.03 -22.14 0.44
CA ASN A 471 -29.27 -22.69 0.98
C ASN A 471 -29.69 -21.88 2.21
N ARG A 472 -30.91 -21.37 2.20
CA ARG A 472 -31.40 -20.52 3.30
C ARG A 472 -32.89 -20.62 3.53
N ASN A 473 -33.28 -20.59 4.79
CA ASN A 473 -34.62 -20.36 5.22
C ASN A 473 -34.94 -18.87 5.22
N ILE A 474 -35.92 -18.44 4.48
CA ILE A 474 -36.40 -17.06 4.38
C ILE A 474 -37.66 -16.93 5.20
N THR A 475 -37.70 -15.99 6.13
CA THR A 475 -38.90 -15.66 6.92
C THR A 475 -39.67 -14.56 6.22
N ASN A 476 -40.95 -14.78 5.92
CA ASN A 476 -41.78 -13.75 5.35
C ASN A 476 -42.11 -12.68 6.40
N THR A 477 -41.47 -11.53 6.30
CA THR A 477 -41.66 -10.38 7.22
C THR A 477 -42.43 -9.23 6.55
N SER A 478 -42.67 -9.29 5.25
CA SER A 478 -43.44 -8.29 4.50
C SER A 478 -44.59 -8.95 3.72
N ASN A 479 -45.71 -8.29 3.69
CA ASN A 479 -46.89 -8.73 2.89
C ASN A 479 -46.65 -8.64 1.37
N ASP A 480 -45.48 -8.20 0.92
CA ASP A 480 -45.20 -7.92 -0.49
C ASP A 480 -44.65 -9.13 -1.27
N LEU A 481 -44.13 -10.14 -0.60
CA LEU A 481 -43.89 -11.44 -1.21
C LEU A 481 -45.17 -12.24 -1.04
N ASN A 482 -45.88 -12.54 -2.11
CA ASN A 482 -47.17 -13.27 -2.13
C ASN A 482 -47.11 -14.68 -1.51
N PHE A 483 -46.14 -15.01 -0.68
CA PHE A 483 -46.02 -16.27 0.07
C PHE A 483 -47.02 -16.37 1.23
N ALA A 484 -47.52 -15.22 1.74
CA ALA A 484 -48.61 -15.19 2.73
C ALA A 484 -49.87 -15.90 2.22
N PHE A 485 -50.07 -15.95 0.88
CA PHE A 485 -51.16 -16.67 0.26
C PHE A 485 -51.10 -18.18 0.51
N LEU A 486 -49.90 -18.73 0.83
CA LEU A 486 -49.71 -20.15 1.11
C LEU A 486 -49.80 -20.51 2.60
N GLY A 487 -50.01 -19.53 3.50
CA GLY A 487 -50.06 -19.74 4.95
C GLY A 487 -48.73 -20.16 5.59
N MET A 488 -47.62 -19.92 4.88
CA MET A 488 -46.29 -20.32 5.32
C MET A 488 -45.52 -19.13 5.88
N ASN A 489 -44.95 -19.25 7.08
CA ASN A 489 -44.13 -18.21 7.72
C ASN A 489 -42.66 -18.26 7.29
N THR A 490 -42.20 -19.41 6.79
CA THR A 490 -40.80 -19.63 6.42
C THR A 490 -40.70 -20.53 5.20
N ILE A 491 -39.88 -20.18 4.24
CA ILE A 491 -39.64 -20.93 3.00
C ILE A 491 -38.13 -21.23 2.94
N ASN A 492 -37.79 -22.49 2.67
CA ASN A 492 -36.46 -22.88 2.32
C ASN A 492 -36.20 -22.56 0.85
N VAL A 493 -35.08 -21.87 0.56
CA VAL A 493 -34.61 -21.60 -0.79
C VAL A 493 -33.27 -22.23 -0.99
N ASP A 494 -33.20 -23.15 -1.92
CA ASP A 494 -31.94 -23.71 -2.44
C ASP A 494 -31.69 -23.09 -3.81
N TYR A 495 -30.64 -22.29 -3.88
CA TYR A 495 -30.30 -21.47 -5.03
C TYR A 495 -28.89 -21.81 -5.53
N TRP A 496 -28.75 -22.01 -6.84
CA TRP A 496 -27.47 -21.95 -7.49
C TRP A 496 -27.54 -21.39 -8.91
N ASP A 497 -26.44 -20.74 -9.35
CA ASP A 497 -26.27 -20.27 -10.71
C ASP A 497 -24.87 -20.58 -11.25
N LEU A 498 -24.83 -20.92 -12.54
CA LEU A 498 -23.61 -21.04 -13.33
C LEU A 498 -23.62 -19.97 -14.42
N THR A 499 -22.69 -19.05 -14.35
CA THR A 499 -22.58 -17.92 -15.28
C THR A 499 -21.28 -17.99 -16.06
N ASN A 500 -21.37 -18.00 -17.40
CA ASN A 500 -20.22 -17.96 -18.31
C ASN A 500 -20.29 -16.69 -19.16
N GLN A 501 -19.21 -15.93 -19.20
CA GLN A 501 -19.13 -14.65 -19.90
C GLN A 501 -17.93 -14.61 -20.83
N LEU A 502 -18.13 -14.17 -22.05
CA LEU A 502 -17.06 -13.71 -22.95
C LEU A 502 -17.16 -12.19 -23.01
N TYR A 503 -16.08 -11.49 -22.65
CA TYR A 503 -16.13 -10.05 -22.50
C TYR A 503 -14.91 -9.35 -23.12
N PHE A 504 -15.09 -8.10 -23.44
CA PHE A 504 -14.05 -7.13 -23.75
C PHE A 504 -14.18 -5.93 -22.82
N GLN A 505 -13.06 -5.33 -22.46
CA GLN A 505 -13.06 -4.17 -21.58
C GLN A 505 -11.88 -3.25 -21.91
N SER A 506 -12.04 -1.96 -21.62
CA SER A 506 -10.99 -0.95 -21.70
C SER A 506 -10.90 -0.19 -20.40
N LEU A 507 -9.66 0.07 -19.97
CA LEU A 507 -9.36 0.76 -18.73
C LEU A 507 -8.80 2.15 -19.02
N PHE A 508 -9.52 3.19 -18.64
CA PHE A 508 -9.10 4.58 -18.77
C PHE A 508 -8.61 5.12 -17.42
N ILE A 509 -7.42 5.75 -17.43
CA ILE A 509 -6.86 6.46 -16.26
C ILE A 509 -6.80 5.56 -14.99
N GLN A 510 -6.73 4.22 -15.14
CA GLN A 510 -6.74 3.20 -14.06
C GLN A 510 -7.95 3.24 -13.11
N ARG A 511 -8.88 4.16 -13.32
CA ARG A 511 -10.03 4.44 -12.44
C ARG A 511 -11.37 4.30 -13.12
N PHE A 512 -11.41 4.30 -14.44
CA PHE A 512 -12.62 4.18 -15.22
C PHE A 512 -12.53 2.97 -16.15
N LEU A 513 -13.39 1.99 -15.93
CA LEU A 513 -13.46 0.73 -16.65
C LEU A 513 -14.77 0.69 -17.41
N VAL A 514 -14.71 0.40 -18.70
CA VAL A 514 -15.89 0.16 -19.54
C VAL A 514 -15.72 -1.18 -20.23
N GLY A 515 -16.75 -1.99 -20.27
CA GLY A 515 -16.73 -3.28 -20.93
C GLY A 515 -18.11 -3.78 -21.28
N GLY A 516 -18.14 -4.91 -21.99
CA GLY A 516 -19.36 -5.58 -22.37
C GLY A 516 -19.05 -6.94 -22.98
N GLY A 517 -20.09 -7.70 -23.23
CA GLY A 517 -19.93 -9.04 -23.77
C GLY A 517 -21.22 -9.84 -23.87
N LEU A 518 -21.03 -11.14 -23.98
CA LEU A 518 -22.12 -12.11 -24.03
C LEU A 518 -22.06 -13.03 -22.81
N GLU A 519 -23.22 -13.41 -22.30
CA GLU A 519 -23.38 -14.24 -21.11
C GLU A 519 -24.30 -15.42 -21.39
N LEU A 520 -23.88 -16.58 -20.91
CA LEU A 520 -24.73 -17.77 -20.75
C LEU A 520 -24.88 -18.04 -19.25
N LYS A 521 -26.11 -17.98 -18.75
CA LYS A 521 -26.43 -18.23 -17.35
C LYS A 521 -27.38 -19.41 -17.25
N HIS A 522 -27.00 -20.37 -16.40
CA HIS A 522 -27.91 -21.41 -15.93
C HIS A 522 -28.34 -21.08 -14.51
N LEU A 523 -29.65 -21.00 -14.26
CA LEU A 523 -30.23 -20.68 -12.97
C LEU A 523 -31.06 -21.87 -12.49
N ASN A 524 -30.88 -22.28 -11.24
CA ASN A 524 -31.68 -23.30 -10.59
C ASN A 524 -32.10 -22.84 -9.20
N ILE A 525 -33.42 -22.83 -8.99
CA ILE A 525 -34.04 -22.46 -7.71
C ILE A 525 -34.98 -23.55 -7.29
N LYS A 526 -34.86 -24.04 -6.07
CA LYS A 526 -35.71 -25.08 -5.50
C LYS A 526 -36.23 -24.66 -4.14
N SER A 527 -37.40 -25.19 -3.76
CA SER A 527 -37.95 -25.05 -2.41
C SER A 527 -38.77 -26.28 -2.04
N GLU A 528 -38.22 -27.11 -1.18
CA GLU A 528 -38.92 -28.28 -0.63
C GLU A 528 -40.09 -27.90 0.26
N THR A 529 -40.08 -26.69 0.81
CA THR A 529 -41.17 -26.15 1.64
C THR A 529 -42.43 -25.86 0.80
N LEU A 530 -42.24 -25.42 -0.45
CA LEU A 530 -43.38 -25.10 -1.34
C LEU A 530 -43.99 -26.35 -1.95
N SER A 531 -43.18 -27.36 -2.27
CA SER A 531 -43.67 -28.64 -2.80
C SER A 531 -42.62 -29.73 -2.60
N SER A 532 -42.97 -30.77 -1.85
CA SER A 532 -42.12 -31.95 -1.70
C SER A 532 -42.08 -32.85 -2.93
N SER A 533 -43.13 -32.84 -3.74
CA SER A 533 -43.26 -33.66 -4.95
C SER A 533 -42.65 -33.03 -6.20
N ASN A 534 -42.59 -31.70 -6.27
CA ASN A 534 -41.93 -30.95 -7.34
C ASN A 534 -41.32 -29.67 -6.78
N PRO A 535 -40.11 -29.76 -6.15
CA PRO A 535 -39.50 -28.64 -5.47
C PRO A 535 -38.88 -27.59 -6.40
N VAL A 536 -38.82 -27.85 -7.71
CA VAL A 536 -38.17 -26.95 -8.69
C VAL A 536 -39.08 -25.76 -8.98
N ILE A 537 -38.56 -24.56 -8.70
CA ILE A 537 -39.19 -23.27 -8.97
C ILE A 537 -38.73 -22.72 -10.32
N ASP A 538 -37.42 -22.78 -10.58
CA ASP A 538 -36.80 -22.38 -11.85
C ASP A 538 -35.64 -23.31 -12.18
N ASN A 539 -35.47 -23.64 -13.46
CA ASN A 539 -34.34 -24.44 -13.98
C ASN A 539 -34.08 -24.03 -15.43
N SER A 540 -33.63 -22.81 -15.62
CA SER A 540 -33.59 -22.16 -16.93
C SER A 540 -32.16 -21.79 -17.37
N ASN A 541 -31.96 -21.83 -18.68
CA ASN A 541 -30.81 -21.28 -19.35
C ASN A 541 -31.17 -19.92 -19.98
N TYR A 542 -30.40 -18.89 -19.68
CA TYR A 542 -30.53 -17.55 -20.22
C TYR A 542 -29.34 -17.20 -21.08
N PHE A 543 -29.58 -16.66 -22.26
CA PHE A 543 -28.56 -16.03 -23.09
C PHE A 543 -28.79 -14.52 -23.07
N SER A 544 -27.75 -13.76 -22.73
CA SER A 544 -27.81 -12.31 -22.62
C SER A 544 -26.59 -11.60 -23.22
N ALA A 545 -26.83 -10.36 -23.63
CA ALA A 545 -25.77 -9.40 -23.87
C ALA A 545 -25.68 -8.44 -22.68
N PHE A 546 -24.45 -8.06 -22.26
CA PHE A 546 -24.26 -7.17 -21.15
C PHE A 546 -23.22 -6.07 -21.43
N GLY A 547 -23.36 -4.96 -20.70
CA GLY A 547 -22.39 -3.87 -20.70
C GLY A 547 -22.27 -3.28 -19.32
N TYR A 548 -21.09 -2.76 -18.98
CA TYR A 548 -20.83 -2.13 -17.69
C TYR A 548 -19.87 -0.96 -17.78
N ALA A 549 -20.00 -0.04 -16.83
CA ALA A 549 -19.06 1.04 -16.61
C ALA A 549 -18.79 1.17 -15.10
N LYS A 550 -17.52 1.32 -14.70
CA LYS A 550 -17.11 1.45 -13.30
C LYS A 550 -16.10 2.57 -13.14
N TYR A 551 -16.26 3.35 -12.10
CA TYR A 551 -15.32 4.38 -11.67
C TYR A 551 -15.08 4.24 -10.17
N ASP A 552 -13.81 4.29 -9.72
CA ASP A 552 -13.52 4.07 -8.32
C ASP A 552 -12.24 4.81 -7.89
N THR A 553 -12.43 5.77 -6.99
CA THR A 553 -11.38 6.56 -6.37
C THR A 553 -11.37 6.47 -4.84
N PHE A 554 -12.16 5.59 -4.24
CA PHE A 554 -12.09 5.37 -2.80
C PHE A 554 -10.66 4.99 -2.38
N ASP A 555 -10.20 5.54 -1.28
CA ASP A 555 -8.91 5.22 -0.67
C ASP A 555 -8.91 3.86 0.04
N ASN A 556 -10.05 3.45 0.60
CA ASN A 556 -10.29 2.14 1.21
C ASN A 556 -11.64 1.61 0.71
N LYS A 557 -11.78 0.28 0.54
CA LYS A 557 -13.02 -0.34 0.08
C LYS A 557 -14.07 -0.43 1.19
N HIS A 558 -13.64 -0.80 2.39
CA HIS A 558 -14.52 -1.15 3.51
C HIS A 558 -14.84 0.07 4.38
N PHE A 559 -13.83 0.87 4.69
CA PHE A 559 -13.93 2.09 5.50
C PHE A 559 -13.35 3.28 4.72
N PRO A 560 -14.00 3.69 3.60
CA PRO A 560 -13.48 4.78 2.78
C PRO A 560 -13.53 6.09 3.54
N THR A 561 -12.42 6.84 3.55
CA THR A 561 -12.35 8.17 4.16
C THR A 561 -12.58 9.28 3.15
N LYS A 562 -12.30 9.02 1.88
CA LYS A 562 -12.48 9.99 0.78
C LYS A 562 -12.64 9.31 -0.56
N GLY A 563 -13.22 10.04 -1.49
CA GLY A 563 -13.31 9.62 -2.89
C GLY A 563 -14.74 9.41 -3.36
N TYR A 564 -14.83 8.94 -4.60
CA TYR A 564 -16.09 8.68 -5.30
C TYR A 564 -16.03 7.32 -5.98
N ALA A 565 -17.17 6.64 -6.06
CA ALA A 565 -17.33 5.43 -6.83
C ALA A 565 -18.62 5.50 -7.65
N PHE A 566 -18.58 4.89 -8.83
CA PHE A 566 -19.71 4.66 -9.68
C PHE A 566 -19.62 3.24 -10.25
N SER A 567 -20.73 2.53 -10.28
CA SER A 567 -20.85 1.24 -10.97
C SER A 567 -22.20 1.20 -11.64
N GLY A 568 -22.22 0.94 -12.94
CA GLY A 568 -23.46 0.74 -13.70
C GLY A 568 -23.32 -0.47 -14.57
N ASP A 569 -24.39 -1.24 -14.71
CA ASP A 569 -24.46 -2.37 -15.63
C ASP A 569 -25.83 -2.51 -16.29
N VAL A 570 -25.83 -3.05 -17.48
CA VAL A 570 -26.99 -3.35 -18.32
C VAL A 570 -26.90 -4.80 -18.76
N HIS A 571 -27.94 -5.56 -18.55
CA HIS A 571 -28.10 -6.93 -19.06
C HIS A 571 -29.38 -7.03 -19.89
N THR A 572 -29.25 -7.40 -21.17
CA THR A 572 -30.39 -7.68 -22.06
C THR A 572 -30.45 -9.17 -22.26
N PHE A 573 -31.46 -9.79 -21.65
CA PHE A 573 -31.80 -11.21 -21.82
C PHE A 573 -32.47 -11.40 -23.15
N LEU A 574 -31.90 -12.21 -24.03
CA LEU A 574 -32.36 -12.40 -25.41
C LEU A 574 -33.21 -13.66 -25.56
N THR A 575 -32.84 -14.74 -24.82
CA THR A 575 -33.56 -16.02 -24.86
C THR A 575 -33.58 -16.64 -23.46
N SER A 576 -34.58 -17.52 -23.24
CA SER A 576 -34.68 -18.39 -22.08
C SER A 576 -35.18 -19.78 -22.52
N SER A 577 -34.64 -20.85 -21.92
CA SER A 577 -35.04 -22.24 -22.22
C SER A 577 -36.46 -22.58 -21.81
N ASP A 578 -37.01 -21.92 -20.77
CA ASP A 578 -38.33 -22.18 -20.23
C ASP A 578 -39.48 -21.55 -21.05
N TYR A 579 -39.16 -20.62 -21.92
CA TYR A 579 -40.14 -19.88 -22.73
C TYR A 579 -40.02 -20.27 -24.21
N THR A 580 -40.32 -21.53 -24.52
CA THR A 580 -40.15 -22.10 -25.88
C THR A 580 -41.01 -21.43 -26.97
N ASN A 581 -42.07 -20.70 -26.60
CA ASN A 581 -42.98 -20.03 -27.54
C ASN A 581 -43.33 -18.59 -27.09
N GLY A 582 -42.33 -17.71 -26.85
CA GLY A 582 -42.62 -16.31 -26.61
C GLY A 582 -41.85 -15.64 -25.47
N PHE A 583 -40.55 -15.94 -25.33
CA PHE A 583 -39.70 -15.12 -24.50
C PHE A 583 -39.59 -13.73 -25.13
N ASN A 584 -40.11 -12.72 -24.44
CA ASN A 584 -39.88 -11.34 -24.82
C ASN A 584 -38.58 -10.85 -24.22
N PRO A 585 -37.65 -10.31 -25.04
CA PRO A 585 -36.41 -9.74 -24.53
C PRO A 585 -36.65 -8.76 -23.38
N ASN A 586 -35.88 -8.93 -22.32
CA ASN A 586 -35.99 -8.13 -21.11
C ASN A 586 -34.63 -7.50 -20.79
N THR A 587 -34.58 -6.22 -20.47
CA THR A 587 -33.36 -5.53 -20.10
C THR A 587 -33.41 -5.10 -18.65
N ILE A 588 -32.38 -5.46 -17.89
CA ILE A 588 -32.17 -5.03 -16.51
C ILE A 588 -31.06 -3.99 -16.51
N ILE A 589 -31.34 -2.81 -15.96
CA ILE A 589 -30.42 -1.72 -15.80
C ILE A 589 -30.25 -1.45 -14.29
N LYS A 590 -29.04 -1.35 -13.82
CA LYS A 590 -28.76 -0.99 -12.43
C LYS A 590 -27.51 -0.12 -12.33
N GLY A 591 -27.51 0.74 -11.32
CA GLY A 591 -26.41 1.64 -11.07
C GLY A 591 -26.28 2.00 -9.60
N GLU A 592 -25.06 2.25 -9.19
CA GLU A 592 -24.69 2.73 -7.87
C GLU A 592 -23.74 3.91 -8.01
N ILE A 593 -23.93 4.94 -7.20
CA ILE A 593 -23.00 6.05 -7.01
C ILE A 593 -22.74 6.23 -5.54
N GLY A 594 -21.47 6.37 -5.17
CA GLY A 594 -21.04 6.56 -3.79
C GLY A 594 -20.03 7.69 -3.64
N ALA A 595 -20.03 8.33 -2.47
CA ALA A 595 -19.06 9.34 -2.09
C ALA A 595 -18.71 9.20 -0.61
N ALA A 596 -17.46 9.45 -0.25
CA ALA A 596 -16.97 9.48 1.13
C ALA A 596 -16.26 10.80 1.40
N PHE A 597 -16.51 11.39 2.57
CA PHE A 597 -15.98 12.67 3.00
C PHE A 597 -15.58 12.60 4.47
N THR A 598 -14.35 12.92 4.81
CA THR A 598 -13.92 13.16 6.19
C THR A 598 -14.46 14.52 6.64
N ILE A 599 -15.34 14.52 7.64
CA ILE A 599 -16.01 15.71 8.18
C ILE A 599 -15.18 16.32 9.31
N LEU A 600 -14.70 15.47 10.21
CA LEU A 600 -13.83 15.80 11.33
C LEU A 600 -12.68 14.81 11.37
N ASN A 601 -11.62 15.11 12.14
CA ASN A 601 -10.56 14.15 12.36
C ASN A 601 -11.18 12.82 12.82
N ASN A 602 -10.91 11.74 12.08
CA ASN A 602 -11.40 10.38 12.33
C ASN A 602 -12.92 10.18 12.20
N VAL A 603 -13.69 11.15 11.68
CA VAL A 603 -15.12 11.00 11.42
C VAL A 603 -15.38 11.14 9.94
N THR A 604 -15.91 10.11 9.32
CA THR A 604 -16.21 10.05 7.89
C THR A 604 -17.71 9.83 7.64
N PHE A 605 -18.25 10.58 6.71
CA PHE A 605 -19.60 10.34 6.18
C PHE A 605 -19.51 9.73 4.79
N THR A 606 -20.19 8.61 4.60
CA THR A 606 -20.33 7.94 3.29
C THR A 606 -21.78 7.92 2.89
N ILE A 607 -22.04 8.31 1.65
CA ILE A 607 -23.38 8.21 1.04
C ILE A 607 -23.31 7.34 -0.20
N LYS A 608 -24.29 6.43 -0.39
CA LYS A 608 -24.46 5.59 -1.57
C LYS A 608 -25.90 5.64 -2.03
N ASN A 609 -26.10 5.85 -3.33
CA ASN A 609 -27.38 5.78 -3.97
C ASN A 609 -27.37 4.67 -5.01
N GLU A 610 -28.33 3.78 -4.96
CA GLU A 610 -28.49 2.66 -5.87
C GLU A 610 -29.87 2.71 -6.51
N ALA A 611 -29.96 2.38 -7.78
CA ALA A 611 -31.22 2.21 -8.49
C ALA A 611 -31.11 1.06 -9.48
N GLY A 612 -32.23 0.39 -9.70
CA GLY A 612 -32.33 -0.64 -10.71
C GLY A 612 -33.75 -0.81 -11.20
N PHE A 613 -33.89 -1.17 -12.46
CA PHE A 613 -35.19 -1.43 -13.06
C PHE A 613 -35.11 -2.43 -14.23
N SER A 614 -36.17 -3.17 -14.42
CA SER A 614 -36.37 -4.07 -15.57
C SER A 614 -37.30 -3.41 -16.56
N THR A 615 -36.96 -3.51 -17.85
CA THR A 615 -37.81 -3.07 -18.98
C THR A 615 -38.26 -4.31 -19.73
N GLY A 616 -39.46 -4.25 -20.35
CA GLY A 616 -40.04 -5.33 -21.13
C GLY A 616 -41.49 -5.56 -20.75
N ASP A 617 -42.25 -6.24 -21.62
CA ASP A 617 -43.69 -6.47 -21.38
C ASP A 617 -43.94 -7.53 -20.30
N ARG A 618 -43.05 -8.49 -20.16
CA ARG A 618 -43.07 -9.52 -19.10
C ARG A 618 -41.71 -9.59 -18.43
N THR A 619 -41.69 -9.31 -17.16
CA THR A 619 -40.45 -9.52 -16.32
C THR A 619 -40.40 -10.99 -15.90
N VAL A 620 -39.19 -11.55 -15.88
CA VAL A 620 -38.96 -12.89 -15.31
C VAL A 620 -38.86 -12.70 -13.79
N PRO A 621 -39.77 -13.27 -12.99
CA PRO A 621 -39.86 -13.01 -11.55
C PRO A 621 -38.55 -13.32 -10.81
N PHE A 622 -37.80 -14.35 -11.25
CA PHE A 622 -36.54 -14.78 -10.62
C PHE A 622 -35.36 -13.88 -10.97
N LEU A 623 -35.52 -12.96 -11.92
CA LEU A 623 -34.56 -11.90 -12.25
C LEU A 623 -34.92 -10.55 -11.62
N ASN A 624 -35.99 -10.46 -10.81
CA ASN A 624 -36.34 -9.27 -10.07
C ASN A 624 -35.31 -8.94 -8.99
N PHE A 625 -35.30 -7.68 -8.56
CA PHE A 625 -34.44 -7.23 -7.46
C PHE A 625 -35.01 -7.73 -6.14
N VAL A 626 -34.11 -8.17 -5.27
CA VAL A 626 -34.45 -8.65 -3.93
C VAL A 626 -33.51 -7.98 -2.92
N LEU A 627 -34.09 -7.30 -1.92
CA LEU A 627 -33.39 -6.57 -0.89
C LEU A 627 -33.53 -7.27 0.47
N GLY A 628 -32.50 -7.15 1.29
CA GLY A 628 -32.46 -7.63 2.68
C GLY A 628 -31.13 -8.22 3.09
N GLY A 629 -30.92 -8.37 4.41
CA GLY A 629 -29.70 -8.89 4.99
C GLY A 629 -28.52 -7.93 4.93
N TYR A 630 -27.39 -8.38 5.47
CA TYR A 630 -26.13 -7.63 5.46
C TYR A 630 -24.93 -8.57 5.45
N GLY A 631 -23.74 -8.06 5.07
CA GLY A 631 -22.45 -8.73 5.20
C GLY A 631 -22.06 -9.60 4.00
N TYR A 632 -22.75 -9.50 2.88
CA TYR A 632 -22.42 -10.21 1.65
C TYR A 632 -22.15 -9.24 0.48
N ASN A 633 -21.33 -9.66 -0.48
CA ASN A 633 -21.18 -8.92 -1.74
C ASN A 633 -22.47 -8.97 -2.55
N PRO A 634 -22.97 -7.83 -3.08
CA PRO A 634 -24.07 -7.85 -4.04
C PRO A 634 -23.73 -8.73 -5.25
N PHE A 635 -24.60 -9.70 -5.55
CA PHE A 635 -24.46 -10.55 -6.72
C PHE A 635 -25.83 -10.71 -7.42
N ASN A 636 -25.82 -10.96 -8.70
CA ASN A 636 -27.05 -10.95 -9.49
C ASN A 636 -27.91 -9.71 -9.19
N ASN A 637 -29.14 -9.89 -8.72
CA ASN A 637 -30.05 -8.83 -8.31
C ASN A 637 -30.32 -8.79 -6.80
N PHE A 638 -29.50 -9.51 -5.99
CA PHE A 638 -29.57 -9.46 -4.53
C PHE A 638 -28.83 -8.24 -3.99
N ARG A 639 -29.49 -7.47 -3.11
CA ARG A 639 -28.99 -6.21 -2.56
C ARG A 639 -29.11 -6.18 -1.03
N PRO A 640 -28.02 -5.89 -0.29
CA PRO A 640 -28.09 -5.71 1.16
C PRO A 640 -29.03 -4.56 1.54
N PHE A 641 -29.82 -4.77 2.62
CA PHE A 641 -30.70 -3.75 3.18
C PHE A 641 -30.86 -3.98 4.67
N TYR A 642 -30.61 -2.97 5.50
CA TYR A 642 -30.67 -3.08 6.96
C TYR A 642 -32.10 -3.21 7.48
N GLY A 643 -32.26 -3.90 8.61
CA GLY A 643 -33.52 -4.03 9.34
C GLY A 643 -34.45 -5.13 8.81
N TYR A 644 -34.10 -5.79 7.72
CA TYR A 644 -34.88 -6.87 7.10
C TYR A 644 -34.02 -8.11 6.95
N ASP A 645 -34.65 -9.29 7.02
CA ASP A 645 -33.97 -10.56 6.75
C ASP A 645 -33.58 -10.67 5.26
N PHE A 646 -32.75 -11.63 4.91
CA PHE A 646 -32.40 -11.89 3.52
C PHE A 646 -33.64 -12.10 2.64
N LEU A 647 -33.55 -11.57 1.43
CA LEU A 647 -34.60 -11.79 0.39
C LEU A 647 -36.02 -11.38 0.78
N SER A 648 -36.16 -10.43 1.72
CA SER A 648 -37.46 -10.06 2.29
C SER A 648 -38.29 -9.09 1.44
N ILE A 649 -37.61 -8.25 0.62
CA ILE A 649 -38.28 -7.19 -0.15
C ILE A 649 -37.99 -7.43 -1.63
N GLY A 650 -39.06 -7.62 -2.45
CA GLY A 650 -38.92 -7.91 -3.87
C GLY A 650 -39.64 -6.91 -4.76
N GLY A 651 -39.09 -6.69 -5.98
CA GLY A 651 -39.74 -5.87 -7.01
C GLY A 651 -38.92 -5.83 -8.30
N ASN A 652 -39.52 -5.43 -9.41
CA ASN A 652 -38.82 -5.32 -10.69
C ASN A 652 -38.08 -3.97 -10.84
N SER A 653 -38.26 -3.08 -9.88
CA SER A 653 -37.56 -1.78 -9.80
C SER A 653 -37.39 -1.34 -8.38
N TYR A 654 -36.28 -0.64 -8.10
CA TYR A 654 -35.97 -0.06 -6.80
C TYR A 654 -35.11 1.21 -6.93
N ILE A 655 -35.19 2.05 -5.91
CA ILE A 655 -34.26 3.12 -5.62
C ILE A 655 -33.93 3.05 -4.13
N LYS A 656 -32.63 3.11 -3.77
CA LYS A 656 -32.13 2.98 -2.41
C LYS A 656 -31.08 4.05 -2.14
N THR A 657 -31.13 4.64 -0.95
CA THR A 657 -30.09 5.53 -0.43
C THR A 657 -29.56 4.96 0.89
N LEU A 658 -28.26 4.92 1.04
CA LEU A 658 -27.56 4.51 2.26
C LEU A 658 -26.67 5.67 2.72
N GLY A 659 -26.86 6.14 3.95
CA GLY A 659 -25.94 7.00 4.67
C GLY A 659 -25.21 6.22 5.76
N ASN A 660 -23.91 6.43 5.89
CA ASN A 660 -23.08 5.82 6.95
C ASN A 660 -22.18 6.87 7.57
N LEU A 661 -22.27 7.03 8.89
CA LEU A 661 -21.34 7.82 9.68
C LEU A 661 -20.40 6.86 10.39
N ASP A 662 -19.10 7.00 10.13
CA ASP A 662 -18.04 6.16 10.65
C ASP A 662 -17.09 6.98 11.52
N TYR A 663 -16.74 6.46 12.71
CA TYR A 663 -15.81 7.06 13.65
C TYR A 663 -14.68 6.08 13.97
N GLU A 664 -13.48 6.35 13.48
CA GLU A 664 -12.26 5.64 13.86
C GLU A 664 -11.79 6.15 15.24
N PHE A 665 -12.26 5.54 16.32
CA PHE A 665 -11.93 5.97 17.67
C PHE A 665 -10.55 5.51 18.15
N TYR A 666 -10.02 4.48 17.54
CA TYR A 666 -8.65 3.98 17.69
C TYR A 666 -8.19 3.43 16.35
N LYS A 667 -6.88 3.41 16.07
CA LYS A 667 -6.32 2.94 14.80
C LYS A 667 -6.95 1.61 14.39
N ASN A 668 -7.52 1.55 13.18
CA ASN A 668 -8.22 0.39 12.59
C ASN A 668 -9.48 -0.07 13.36
N ASN A 669 -9.99 0.71 14.30
CA ASN A 669 -11.18 0.39 15.09
C ASN A 669 -12.27 1.42 14.86
N HIS A 670 -13.42 0.97 14.40
CA HIS A 670 -14.51 1.80 13.90
C HIS A 670 -15.80 1.55 14.67
N ILE A 671 -16.51 2.62 14.97
CA ILE A 671 -17.93 2.57 15.36
C ILE A 671 -18.71 3.28 14.27
N ASN A 672 -19.74 2.64 13.76
CA ASN A 672 -20.52 3.23 12.68
C ASN A 672 -22.01 3.21 12.97
N PHE A 673 -22.69 4.25 12.48
CA PHE A 673 -24.13 4.37 12.44
C PHE A 673 -24.57 4.50 10.99
N SER A 674 -25.53 3.67 10.57
CA SER A 674 -25.99 3.65 9.20
C SER A 674 -27.52 3.75 9.15
N ALA A 675 -28.01 4.42 8.12
CA ALA A 675 -29.42 4.47 7.78
C ALA A 675 -29.61 4.20 6.29
N ASN A 676 -30.56 3.35 5.93
CA ASN A 676 -30.93 3.14 4.56
C ASN A 676 -32.44 3.34 4.34
N TYR A 677 -32.77 3.86 3.18
CA TYR A 677 -34.14 4.12 2.73
C TYR A 677 -34.32 3.58 1.33
N ALA A 678 -35.47 2.96 1.03
CA ALA A 678 -35.74 2.45 -0.29
C ALA A 678 -37.20 2.56 -0.66
N ASN A 679 -37.47 2.76 -1.98
CA ASN A 679 -38.69 2.44 -2.64
C ASN A 679 -38.46 1.22 -3.52
N VAL A 680 -39.29 0.21 -3.39
CA VAL A 680 -39.22 -1.04 -4.16
C VAL A 680 -40.64 -1.37 -4.61
N GLY A 681 -40.74 -1.78 -5.83
CA GLY A 681 -42.05 -2.16 -6.38
C GLY A 681 -41.99 -2.43 -7.88
N ASP A 682 -43.15 -2.51 -8.52
CA ASP A 682 -43.23 -2.75 -9.93
C ASP A 682 -43.36 -1.44 -10.71
N ARG A 683 -42.38 -1.21 -11.61
CA ARG A 683 -42.33 -0.07 -12.53
C ARG A 683 -42.38 1.31 -11.84
N ILE A 684 -41.66 1.46 -10.68
CA ILE A 684 -41.63 2.74 -9.93
C ILE A 684 -41.08 3.92 -10.76
N PHE A 685 -40.33 3.67 -11.82
CA PHE A 685 -39.79 4.71 -12.70
C PHE A 685 -40.73 5.13 -13.84
N LYS A 686 -41.96 4.57 -13.91
CA LYS A 686 -42.93 4.93 -14.93
C LYS A 686 -43.49 6.35 -14.74
N ASP A 687 -43.62 6.79 -13.48
CA ASP A 687 -44.05 8.14 -13.13
C ASP A 687 -42.95 8.83 -12.33
N VAL A 688 -42.55 10.03 -12.76
CA VAL A 688 -41.50 10.82 -12.07
C VAL A 688 -41.90 11.17 -10.63
N ASN A 689 -43.20 11.30 -10.37
CA ASN A 689 -43.72 11.55 -9.02
C ASN A 689 -43.48 10.36 -8.07
N ASP A 690 -43.31 9.14 -8.58
CA ASP A 690 -43.02 7.95 -7.76
C ASP A 690 -41.57 7.84 -7.34
N TRP A 691 -40.62 8.52 -8.03
CA TRP A 691 -39.19 8.44 -7.73
C TRP A 691 -38.85 9.03 -6.37
N PHE A 692 -39.52 10.11 -6.00
CA PHE A 692 -39.24 10.90 -4.79
C PHE A 692 -40.35 10.82 -3.75
N LYS A 693 -41.25 9.84 -3.84
CA LYS A 693 -42.20 9.58 -2.77
C LYS A 693 -41.49 9.29 -1.45
N VAL A 694 -42.20 9.46 -0.36
CA VAL A 694 -41.73 9.02 0.97
C VAL A 694 -41.26 7.57 0.87
N PRO A 695 -40.02 7.25 1.31
CA PRO A 695 -39.52 5.90 1.22
C PRO A 695 -40.42 4.88 1.88
N LYS A 696 -40.75 3.79 1.15
CA LYS A 696 -41.63 2.74 1.63
C LYS A 696 -40.95 1.87 2.71
N TYR A 697 -39.61 1.74 2.62
CA TYR A 697 -38.85 0.91 3.53
C TYR A 697 -37.72 1.75 4.14
N SER A 698 -37.50 1.54 5.43
CA SER A 698 -36.38 2.15 6.15
C SER A 698 -35.70 1.15 7.06
N GLY A 699 -34.40 1.29 7.24
CA GLY A 699 -33.63 0.43 8.15
C GLY A 699 -32.44 1.17 8.71
N TYR A 700 -32.09 0.84 9.93
CA TYR A 700 -31.03 1.46 10.69
C TYR A 700 -30.06 0.41 11.18
N ALA A 701 -28.82 0.82 11.41
CA ALA A 701 -27.78 -0.06 11.95
C ALA A 701 -26.81 0.69 12.85
N VAL A 702 -26.37 0.01 13.89
CA VAL A 702 -25.19 0.41 14.68
C VAL A 702 -24.19 -0.74 14.62
N GLY A 703 -22.92 -0.45 14.45
CA GLY A 703 -21.93 -1.49 14.29
C GLY A 703 -20.55 -1.12 14.83
N TYR A 704 -19.78 -2.17 15.03
CA TYR A 704 -18.35 -2.12 15.28
C TYR A 704 -17.63 -2.76 14.09
N GLY A 705 -16.54 -2.14 13.65
CA GLY A 705 -15.67 -2.64 12.60
C GLY A 705 -14.21 -2.63 13.04
N LEU A 706 -13.47 -3.66 12.64
CA LEU A 706 -12.03 -3.79 12.87
C LEU A 706 -11.35 -4.14 11.56
N GLU A 707 -10.37 -3.33 11.14
CA GLU A 707 -9.52 -3.66 10.01
C GLU A 707 -8.42 -4.63 10.42
N THR A 708 -8.32 -5.77 9.72
CA THR A 708 -7.31 -6.79 9.99
C THR A 708 -6.63 -7.25 8.69
N ILE A 709 -5.52 -7.94 8.83
CA ILE A 709 -4.78 -8.53 7.68
C ILE A 709 -5.57 -9.62 6.95
N ILE A 710 -6.55 -10.24 7.59
CA ILE A 710 -7.43 -11.24 6.97
C ILE A 710 -8.70 -10.61 6.39
N GLY A 711 -8.80 -9.29 6.38
CA GLY A 711 -9.96 -8.51 5.98
C GLY A 711 -10.72 -7.90 7.17
N PRO A 712 -11.79 -7.15 6.92
CA PRO A 712 -12.56 -6.51 7.97
C PRO A 712 -13.31 -7.54 8.83
N ILE A 713 -13.47 -7.22 10.12
CA ILE A 713 -14.38 -7.91 11.02
C ILE A 713 -15.46 -6.90 11.38
N GLU A 714 -16.71 -7.21 11.08
CA GLU A 714 -17.81 -6.32 11.38
C GLU A 714 -18.92 -7.04 12.15
N ILE A 715 -19.45 -6.36 13.16
CA ILE A 715 -20.66 -6.78 13.88
C ILE A 715 -21.62 -5.61 13.81
N LYS A 716 -22.81 -5.84 13.23
CA LYS A 716 -23.85 -4.82 13.10
C LYS A 716 -25.18 -5.31 13.64
N HIS A 717 -25.79 -4.52 14.50
CA HIS A 717 -27.17 -4.69 14.90
C HIS A 717 -28.05 -3.77 14.07
N THR A 718 -29.07 -4.36 13.41
CA THR A 718 -29.94 -3.66 12.47
C THR A 718 -31.40 -3.78 12.88
N TRP A 719 -32.18 -2.74 12.64
CA TRP A 719 -33.62 -2.72 12.94
C TRP A 719 -34.39 -1.86 11.93
N THR A 720 -35.67 -2.05 11.89
CA THR A 720 -36.61 -1.21 11.12
C THR A 720 -37.79 -0.80 12.01
N PRO A 721 -38.41 0.37 11.81
CA PRO A 721 -39.64 0.76 12.48
C PRO A 721 -40.83 -0.14 12.13
N ASP A 722 -40.78 -0.80 10.97
CA ASP A 722 -41.91 -1.63 10.43
C ASP A 722 -41.98 -3.00 11.12
N ASN A 723 -40.97 -3.40 11.86
CA ASN A 723 -40.92 -4.69 12.55
C ASN A 723 -40.19 -4.56 13.89
N SER A 724 -40.76 -5.12 14.95
CA SER A 724 -40.13 -5.14 16.28
C SER A 724 -38.89 -6.05 16.38
N LYS A 725 -38.61 -6.87 15.35
CA LYS A 725 -37.51 -7.82 15.33
C LYS A 725 -36.25 -7.15 14.78
N GLY A 726 -35.21 -7.02 15.61
CA GLY A 726 -33.87 -6.65 15.16
C GLY A 726 -33.04 -7.86 14.70
N TYR A 727 -32.01 -7.60 13.91
CA TYR A 727 -31.09 -8.63 13.41
C TYR A 727 -29.64 -8.23 13.74
N THR A 728 -28.86 -9.18 14.24
CA THR A 728 -27.41 -8.99 14.44
C THR A 728 -26.66 -9.78 13.40
N TRP A 729 -25.84 -9.08 12.62
CA TRP A 729 -25.05 -9.64 11.52
C TRP A 729 -23.57 -9.65 11.92
N ILE A 730 -22.89 -10.73 11.58
CA ILE A 730 -21.46 -10.88 11.75
C ILE A 730 -20.85 -11.14 10.38
N SER A 731 -19.79 -10.39 10.06
CA SER A 731 -18.99 -10.61 8.86
C SER A 731 -17.51 -10.63 9.24
N ILE A 732 -16.77 -11.61 8.76
CA ILE A 732 -15.35 -11.78 9.04
C ILE A 732 -14.63 -12.02 7.73
N GLY A 733 -13.53 -11.29 7.51
CA GLY A 733 -12.68 -11.46 6.35
C GLY A 733 -13.17 -10.71 5.11
N PHE A 734 -12.50 -10.94 4.00
CA PHE A 734 -12.85 -10.32 2.73
C PHE A 734 -14.11 -10.94 2.14
N LEU A 735 -15.00 -10.12 1.65
CA LEU A 735 -16.22 -10.57 0.96
C LEU A 735 -15.87 -11.01 -0.48
N PHE A 736 -16.10 -12.27 -0.82
CA PHE A 736 -15.83 -12.88 -2.13
C PHE A 736 -16.93 -13.81 -2.65
#